data_aa04e4166bbd4a42d1db59adce41d4e9
#
_entry.id   aa04e4166bbd4a42d1db59adce41d4e9
#
_cell.length_a   1.000
_cell.length_b   1.000
_cell.length_c   1.000
_cell.angle_alpha   90.00
_cell.angle_beta   90.00
_cell.angle_gamma   90.00
#
_symmetry.space_group_name_H-M   'P 1'
#
loop_
_entity.id
_entity.type
_entity.pdbx_description
1 polymer ?
#
loop_
_entity_poly.entity_id
_entity_poly.type
_entity_poly.pdbx_seq_one_letter_code
_entity_poly.pdbx_strand_id
1 'polypeptide(L)'
;MAGISKIELSASAERWEKSKSLYRRIAKSAWTGVAGESLERLGVAPRALRNYLSYVAIVFLAYFVAGKLGQATTNIRSSNLGPVWPAYGVAVAALLLCGYRVWIGIAGAAFLVAFLSPVPHAAAAGQAAGATLAALTGAHLLRRFRFDPSLSRLRDALALLVFGAMGSAIVSASIGIAVLYATHVQAYSGLRSAWLIYWFGDSTGVLLVTPLLLTSPRLLQIRSWVRISEFAVLLVTLTVVCFIIFCNHSPIERDLEVFAFVVFPFVVWSAIRFGVSGTALATLVIATIATLETAFGSGPFAQSSPFVNALLLDVYFAVFSVSGLTLAAVIAEREQLVREQAAMETQLQLSAAVQSSDERFHLAAQAGRMYTFEWDASTHRVTRSEECLNVLGLSSSETQLSREQFSAKVHPDDRALFVSADRAVSPENPGSKISYRVMRSDGSVVWVERNARAFFDEQGRLLRMVGMVADITERKRAEEALAGVSGRLITAQEHERTRIARELHDDIGQRLALLANELQQFREDSPNLPEVRKRVEELEKQTCEIASDIQSLSHELHSSKLEYLGMVPAMRSFCNEFSKQQKLEINFKNHDLPSTLPPDMSLCFFRVLQEALHNSAKYSGARHIDVELWATPSDVRLTISDSGAGFDLKVAKDGRGLGLISMEERLKIVGGELLIESQPKRGTTIHARVPLRPENKSIGAAG
;
A
#
# COMPACT_ATOMS: atom_id res chain seq x y z
N MET A 1 -4.49 -14.32 -1.25
CA MET A 1 -5.39 -14.35 -0.07
C MET A 1 -5.02 -13.32 1.03
N ALA A 2 -4.31 -12.24 0.72
CA ALA A 2 -3.87 -11.24 1.71
C ALA A 2 -4.66 -9.90 1.66
N GLY A 3 -5.72 -9.81 0.86
CA GLY A 3 -6.46 -8.56 0.66
C GLY A 3 -7.76 -8.41 1.48
N ILE A 4 -8.26 -9.49 2.05
CA ILE A 4 -9.59 -9.48 2.72
C ILE A 4 -9.50 -9.14 4.21
N SER A 5 -8.35 -9.35 4.86
CA SER A 5 -8.20 -9.10 6.30
C SER A 5 -8.04 -7.62 6.69
N LYS A 6 -7.55 -6.75 5.80
CA LYS A 6 -7.34 -5.32 6.10
C LYS A 6 -8.64 -4.52 6.17
N ILE A 7 -9.66 -4.89 5.40
CA ILE A 7 -10.95 -4.20 5.38
C ILE A 7 -11.79 -4.58 6.62
N GLU A 8 -11.69 -5.80 7.12
CA GLU A 8 -12.42 -6.23 8.31
C GLU A 8 -11.83 -5.68 9.62
N LEU A 9 -10.50 -5.53 9.71
CA LEU A 9 -9.83 -4.92 10.88
C LEU A 9 -10.10 -3.42 10.98
N SER A 10 -10.12 -2.69 9.87
CA SER A 10 -10.50 -1.27 9.81
C SER A 10 -11.96 -1.07 10.20
N ALA A 11 -12.86 -1.90 9.70
CA ALA A 11 -14.29 -1.85 10.01
C ALA A 11 -14.63 -2.28 11.45
N SER A 12 -13.79 -3.06 12.11
CA SER A 12 -13.96 -3.43 13.53
C SER A 12 -13.45 -2.34 14.47
N ALA A 13 -12.33 -1.71 14.15
CA ALA A 13 -11.78 -0.55 14.88
C ALA A 13 -12.71 0.67 14.79
N GLU A 14 -13.25 0.95 13.61
CA GLU A 14 -14.24 2.05 13.43
C GLU A 14 -15.55 1.79 14.17
N ARG A 15 -16.03 0.55 14.19
CA ARG A 15 -17.21 0.17 14.96
C ARG A 15 -16.97 0.24 16.46
N TRP A 16 -15.77 -0.05 16.94
CA TRP A 16 -15.41 0.07 18.35
C TRP A 16 -15.28 1.54 18.77
N GLU A 17 -14.69 2.39 17.95
CA GLU A 17 -14.64 3.84 18.18
C GLU A 17 -16.02 4.48 18.07
N LYS A 18 -16.89 4.04 17.17
CA LYS A 18 -18.30 4.46 17.11
C LYS A 18 -19.08 4.03 18.35
N SER A 19 -18.84 2.82 18.85
CA SER A 19 -19.42 2.34 20.10
C SER A 19 -18.92 3.17 21.30
N LYS A 20 -17.60 3.42 21.41
CA LYS A 20 -17.03 4.33 22.43
C LYS A 20 -17.58 5.76 22.30
N SER A 21 -17.75 6.26 21.09
CA SER A 21 -18.29 7.60 20.85
C SER A 21 -19.76 7.67 21.22
N LEU A 22 -20.52 6.61 20.95
CA LEU A 22 -21.93 6.50 21.35
C LEU A 22 -22.06 6.44 22.89
N TYR A 23 -21.21 5.63 23.57
CA TYR A 23 -21.15 5.60 25.03
C TYR A 23 -20.69 6.94 25.63
N ARG A 24 -19.69 7.61 25.03
CA ARG A 24 -19.27 8.96 25.45
C ARG A 24 -20.32 10.03 25.15
N ARG A 25 -21.07 9.93 24.05
CA ARG A 25 -22.19 10.85 23.75
C ARG A 25 -23.36 10.63 24.71
N ILE A 26 -23.70 9.38 25.02
CA ILE A 26 -24.76 9.08 26.01
C ILE A 26 -24.28 9.50 27.40
N ALA A 27 -23.02 9.26 27.78
CA ALA A 27 -22.47 9.74 29.05
C ALA A 27 -22.30 11.28 29.09
N LYS A 28 -21.90 11.92 28.00
CA LYS A 28 -21.72 13.38 27.92
C LYS A 28 -23.06 14.13 27.88
N SER A 29 -24.05 13.61 27.15
CA SER A 29 -25.40 14.22 27.14
C SER A 29 -26.10 14.11 28.49
N ALA A 30 -25.74 13.11 29.33
CA ALA A 30 -26.21 13.01 30.70
C ALA A 30 -25.48 13.97 31.68
N TRP A 31 -24.27 14.46 31.33
CA TRP A 31 -23.45 15.26 32.24
C TRP A 31 -23.43 16.76 31.97
N THR A 32 -23.68 17.21 30.74
CA THR A 32 -23.60 18.65 30.38
C THR A 32 -24.91 19.44 30.53
N GLY A 33 -25.94 18.80 31.04
CA GLY A 33 -27.28 19.40 31.07
C GLY A 33 -27.75 19.98 32.40
N VAL A 34 -26.93 20.05 33.47
CA VAL A 34 -27.38 20.67 34.73
C VAL A 34 -26.23 21.22 35.58
N ALA A 35 -25.43 22.09 34.99
CA ALA A 35 -24.65 23.02 35.78
C ALA A 35 -24.58 24.34 35.03
N GLY A 36 -25.46 25.24 35.37
CA GLY A 36 -25.49 26.62 34.89
C GLY A 36 -26.56 26.86 33.83
N GLU A 37 -27.72 27.04 34.29
CA GLU A 37 -28.54 28.21 34.03
C GLU A 37 -29.82 28.04 34.80
N SER A 38 -30.04 28.96 35.68
CA SER A 38 -31.26 29.15 36.42
C SER A 38 -32.46 28.76 35.61
N LEU A 39 -33.39 28.11 36.26
CA LEU A 39 -34.82 28.00 35.98
C LEU A 39 -35.37 29.09 35.03
N GLU A 40 -34.71 29.27 33.93
CA GLU A 40 -35.32 29.95 32.82
C GLU A 40 -36.34 29.01 32.25
N ARG A 41 -37.45 29.05 33.02
CA ARG A 41 -38.74 28.85 32.39
C ARG A 41 -38.83 27.54 31.63
N LEU A 42 -38.86 26.41 32.40
CA LEU A 42 -39.63 25.19 32.10
C LEU A 42 -39.79 24.82 30.61
N GLY A 43 -38.74 25.03 29.85
CA GLY A 43 -38.55 24.52 28.50
C GLY A 43 -37.58 23.33 28.45
N VAL A 44 -37.55 22.46 29.47
CA VAL A 44 -36.88 21.18 29.39
C VAL A 44 -37.44 20.48 28.17
N ALA A 45 -36.59 20.26 27.15
CA ALA A 45 -37.02 19.64 25.92
C ALA A 45 -37.83 18.39 26.28
N PRO A 46 -39.09 18.26 25.87
CA PRO A 46 -40.00 17.20 26.35
C PRO A 46 -39.44 15.79 26.15
N ARG A 47 -38.46 15.63 25.28
CA ARG A 47 -37.72 14.38 25.04
C ARG A 47 -36.74 14.02 26.18
N ALA A 48 -36.03 14.98 26.77
CA ALA A 48 -35.07 14.70 27.84
C ALA A 48 -35.76 14.28 29.13
N LEU A 49 -36.85 14.95 29.50
CA LEU A 49 -37.69 14.60 30.64
C LEU A 49 -38.34 13.22 30.42
N ARG A 50 -38.91 12.97 29.26
CA ARG A 50 -39.52 11.68 28.92
C ARG A 50 -38.52 10.54 29.03
N ASN A 51 -37.29 10.71 28.51
CA ASN A 51 -36.23 9.68 28.61
C ASN A 51 -35.83 9.44 30.07
N TYR A 52 -35.66 10.50 30.86
CA TYR A 52 -35.37 10.37 32.29
C TYR A 52 -36.48 9.60 33.04
N LEU A 53 -37.75 9.97 32.86
CA LEU A 53 -38.88 9.27 33.46
C LEU A 53 -38.96 7.79 33.00
N SER A 54 -38.66 7.53 31.76
CA SER A 54 -38.58 6.14 31.23
C SER A 54 -37.52 5.32 31.95
N TYR A 55 -36.30 5.85 32.14
CA TYR A 55 -35.26 5.15 32.90
C TYR A 55 -35.67 4.91 34.37
N VAL A 56 -36.22 5.90 35.03
CA VAL A 56 -36.73 5.76 36.42
C VAL A 56 -37.80 4.68 36.48
N ALA A 57 -38.76 4.68 35.54
CA ALA A 57 -39.83 3.69 35.48
C ALA A 57 -39.32 2.26 35.21
N ILE A 58 -38.37 2.11 34.27
CA ILE A 58 -37.74 0.80 33.98
C ILE A 58 -37.01 0.28 35.20
N VAL A 59 -36.19 1.11 35.88
CA VAL A 59 -35.48 0.74 37.09
C VAL A 59 -36.41 0.37 38.24
N PHE A 60 -37.48 1.19 38.40
CA PHE A 60 -38.52 0.90 39.39
C PHE A 60 -39.16 -0.48 39.12
N LEU A 61 -39.59 -0.73 37.90
CA LEU A 61 -40.23 -2.00 37.53
C LEU A 61 -39.28 -3.19 37.70
N ALA A 62 -38.02 -3.05 37.22
CA ALA A 62 -37.00 -4.12 37.37
C ALA A 62 -36.70 -4.44 38.85
N TYR A 63 -36.50 -3.40 39.66
CA TYR A 63 -36.29 -3.58 41.08
C TYR A 63 -37.49 -4.23 41.78
N PHE A 64 -38.71 -3.74 41.44
CA PHE A 64 -39.95 -4.25 42.04
C PHE A 64 -40.18 -5.73 41.72
N VAL A 65 -40.01 -6.10 40.43
CA VAL A 65 -40.13 -7.54 40.03
C VAL A 65 -39.06 -8.39 40.71
N ALA A 66 -37.80 -7.95 40.71
CA ALA A 66 -36.73 -8.67 41.38
C ALA A 66 -36.95 -8.79 42.89
N GLY A 67 -37.49 -7.76 43.54
CA GLY A 67 -37.84 -7.79 44.94
C GLY A 67 -38.98 -8.76 45.24
N LYS A 68 -40.01 -8.80 44.39
CA LYS A 68 -41.12 -9.76 44.53
C LYS A 68 -40.66 -11.22 44.30
N LEU A 69 -39.76 -11.43 43.36
CA LEU A 69 -39.13 -12.75 43.19
C LEU A 69 -38.32 -13.19 44.42
N GLY A 70 -37.53 -12.27 45.00
CA GLY A 70 -36.83 -12.54 46.27
C GLY A 70 -37.77 -12.88 47.38
N GLN A 71 -38.89 -12.13 47.54
CA GLN A 71 -39.92 -12.42 48.54
C GLN A 71 -40.63 -13.77 48.32
N ALA A 72 -40.89 -14.16 47.08
CA ALA A 72 -41.56 -15.41 46.77
C ALA A 72 -40.81 -16.62 47.37
N THR A 73 -39.48 -16.59 47.39
CA THR A 73 -38.67 -17.64 47.96
C THR A 73 -38.69 -17.66 49.51
N THR A 74 -39.00 -16.52 50.15
CA THR A 74 -39.07 -16.39 51.61
C THR A 74 -40.44 -16.78 52.18
N ASN A 75 -41.51 -16.50 51.43
CA ASN A 75 -42.88 -16.71 51.86
C ASN A 75 -43.28 -18.19 51.98
N ILE A 76 -42.58 -19.09 51.28
CA ILE A 76 -42.86 -20.51 51.29
C ILE A 76 -42.60 -21.14 52.66
N ARG A 77 -41.73 -20.53 53.52
CA ARG A 77 -41.37 -21.07 54.85
C ARG A 77 -41.60 -20.12 56.04
N SER A 78 -42.45 -19.12 55.89
CA SER A 78 -42.80 -18.20 56.98
C SER A 78 -41.64 -17.38 57.57
N SER A 79 -40.50 -17.26 56.89
CA SER A 79 -39.38 -16.44 57.30
C SER A 79 -39.28 -15.26 56.33
N ASN A 80 -39.34 -14.02 56.82
CA ASN A 80 -39.23 -12.81 55.99
C ASN A 80 -37.83 -12.54 55.42
N LEU A 81 -36.94 -13.52 55.51
CA LEU A 81 -35.53 -13.40 55.09
C LEU A 81 -35.15 -14.57 54.15
N GLY A 82 -34.92 -14.25 52.89
CA GLY A 82 -34.51 -15.23 51.88
C GLY A 82 -33.01 -15.18 51.61
N PRO A 83 -32.46 -16.29 51.09
CA PRO A 83 -31.04 -16.42 50.85
C PRO A 83 -30.50 -15.50 49.73
N VAL A 84 -31.33 -15.00 48.85
CA VAL A 84 -30.92 -14.12 47.73
C VAL A 84 -31.85 -12.95 47.59
N TRP A 85 -31.28 -11.76 47.54
CA TRP A 85 -32.05 -10.51 47.26
C TRP A 85 -31.70 -9.91 45.90
N PRO A 86 -32.29 -10.39 44.81
CA PRO A 86 -31.95 -9.97 43.45
C PRO A 86 -32.13 -8.49 43.17
N ALA A 87 -33.09 -7.86 43.86
CA ALA A 87 -33.37 -6.43 43.70
C ALA A 87 -32.17 -5.53 44.02
N TYR A 88 -31.35 -5.95 45.00
CA TYR A 88 -30.17 -5.17 45.34
C TYR A 88 -29.11 -5.22 44.23
N GLY A 89 -28.94 -6.35 43.56
CA GLY A 89 -28.12 -6.43 42.35
C GLY A 89 -28.61 -5.59 41.21
N VAL A 90 -29.94 -5.52 41.02
CA VAL A 90 -30.57 -4.60 40.03
C VAL A 90 -30.26 -3.15 40.38
N ALA A 91 -30.36 -2.76 41.68
CA ALA A 91 -30.08 -1.40 42.11
C ALA A 91 -28.64 -0.95 41.79
N VAL A 92 -27.65 -1.78 42.18
CA VAL A 92 -26.23 -1.52 41.94
C VAL A 92 -25.97 -1.40 40.43
N ALA A 93 -26.46 -2.35 39.61
CA ALA A 93 -26.32 -2.33 38.19
C ALA A 93 -26.96 -1.06 37.56
N ALA A 94 -28.18 -0.70 37.97
CA ALA A 94 -28.87 0.46 37.47
C ALA A 94 -28.11 1.78 37.76
N LEU A 95 -27.59 1.91 39.00
CA LEU A 95 -26.78 3.08 39.36
C LEU A 95 -25.46 3.16 38.58
N LEU A 96 -24.83 2.03 38.25
CA LEU A 96 -23.62 2.00 37.44
C LEU A 96 -23.89 2.34 35.98
N LEU A 97 -24.98 1.82 35.38
CA LEU A 97 -25.37 2.02 34.00
C LEU A 97 -26.03 3.36 33.71
N CYS A 98 -27.06 3.72 34.55
CA CYS A 98 -27.90 4.89 34.32
C CYS A 98 -27.50 6.12 35.16
N GLY A 99 -26.52 5.97 36.04
CA GLY A 99 -26.08 7.06 36.92
C GLY A 99 -26.91 7.21 38.18
N TYR A 100 -26.49 8.12 39.11
CA TYR A 100 -27.12 8.29 40.41
C TYR A 100 -28.58 8.74 40.34
N ARG A 101 -29.00 9.40 39.29
CA ARG A 101 -30.37 10.03 39.18
C ARG A 101 -31.51 9.04 39.28
N VAL A 102 -31.28 7.75 38.99
CA VAL A 102 -32.32 6.69 39.07
C VAL A 102 -32.59 6.21 40.50
N TRP A 103 -31.93 6.77 41.54
CA TRP A 103 -32.12 6.43 42.92
C TRP A 103 -33.58 6.52 43.40
N ILE A 104 -34.31 7.52 42.84
CA ILE A 104 -35.73 7.71 43.16
C ILE A 104 -36.58 6.51 42.76
N GLY A 105 -36.26 5.89 41.58
CA GLY A 105 -36.91 4.65 41.13
C GLY A 105 -36.60 3.47 42.08
N ILE A 106 -35.34 3.36 42.52
CA ILE A 106 -34.93 2.35 43.49
C ILE A 106 -35.66 2.53 44.84
N ALA A 107 -35.65 3.75 45.39
CA ALA A 107 -36.27 4.08 46.65
C ALA A 107 -37.78 3.80 46.64
N GLY A 108 -38.45 4.24 45.58
CA GLY A 108 -39.90 4.03 45.42
C GLY A 108 -40.26 2.55 45.28
N ALA A 109 -39.47 1.80 44.49
CA ALA A 109 -39.68 0.36 44.35
C ALA A 109 -39.37 -0.44 45.64
N ALA A 110 -38.28 -0.09 46.32
CA ALA A 110 -37.89 -0.72 47.59
C ALA A 110 -39.00 -0.46 48.67
N PHE A 111 -39.50 0.76 48.74
CA PHE A 111 -40.63 1.10 49.64
C PHE A 111 -41.88 0.29 49.26
N LEU A 112 -42.25 0.18 48.02
CA LEU A 112 -43.46 -0.54 47.60
C LEU A 112 -43.33 -2.05 47.88
N VAL A 113 -42.15 -2.65 47.64
CA VAL A 113 -41.85 -4.05 47.93
C VAL A 113 -42.04 -4.32 49.46
N ALA A 114 -41.45 -3.47 50.32
CA ALA A 114 -41.55 -3.58 51.77
C ALA A 114 -42.96 -3.28 52.28
N PHE A 115 -43.65 -2.24 51.75
CA PHE A 115 -45.01 -1.81 52.08
C PHE A 115 -46.06 -2.92 51.82
N LEU A 116 -45.87 -3.66 50.74
CA LEU A 116 -46.70 -4.81 50.38
C LEU A 116 -46.38 -6.09 51.18
N SER A 117 -45.49 -6.03 52.15
CA SER A 117 -45.14 -7.10 53.07
C SER A 117 -45.80 -6.87 54.42
N PRO A 118 -45.97 -7.92 55.27
CA PRO A 118 -46.62 -7.79 56.59
C PRO A 118 -45.67 -7.12 57.61
N VAL A 119 -45.23 -5.87 57.33
CA VAL A 119 -44.35 -5.08 58.21
C VAL A 119 -44.98 -3.68 58.45
N PRO A 120 -44.71 -3.04 59.58
CA PRO A 120 -45.15 -1.67 59.83
C PRO A 120 -44.64 -0.68 58.79
N HIS A 121 -45.42 0.34 58.47
CA HIS A 121 -45.06 1.34 57.44
C HIS A 121 -43.72 2.04 57.74
N ALA A 122 -43.43 2.28 59.02
CA ALA A 122 -42.14 2.83 59.45
C ALA A 122 -40.97 1.88 59.11
N ALA A 123 -41.17 0.58 59.26
CA ALA A 123 -40.18 -0.43 58.88
C ALA A 123 -39.97 -0.47 57.37
N ALA A 124 -41.06 -0.38 56.60
CA ALA A 124 -40.96 -0.32 55.12
C ALA A 124 -40.18 0.91 54.65
N ALA A 125 -40.41 2.09 55.20
CA ALA A 125 -39.67 3.30 54.90
C ALA A 125 -38.17 3.18 55.25
N GLY A 126 -37.87 2.66 56.43
CA GLY A 126 -36.47 2.46 56.87
C GLY A 126 -35.72 1.45 56.04
N GLN A 127 -36.35 0.34 55.69
CA GLN A 127 -35.74 -0.68 54.78
C GLN A 127 -35.46 -0.10 53.40
N ALA A 128 -36.40 0.68 52.82
CA ALA A 128 -36.21 1.35 51.55
C ALA A 128 -35.05 2.36 51.56
N ALA A 129 -34.98 3.14 52.68
CA ALA A 129 -33.85 4.08 52.87
C ALA A 129 -32.52 3.32 52.98
N GLY A 130 -32.47 2.24 53.75
CA GLY A 130 -31.28 1.38 53.91
C GLY A 130 -30.81 0.79 52.59
N ALA A 131 -31.69 0.15 51.84
CA ALA A 131 -31.39 -0.45 50.55
C ALA A 131 -30.92 0.59 49.51
N THR A 132 -31.58 1.79 49.47
CA THR A 132 -31.18 2.84 48.56
C THR A 132 -29.82 3.42 48.92
N LEU A 133 -29.56 3.73 50.19
CA LEU A 133 -28.29 4.29 50.65
C LEU A 133 -27.13 3.29 50.43
N ALA A 134 -27.38 2.04 50.69
CA ALA A 134 -26.37 0.97 50.44
C ALA A 134 -26.03 0.84 48.97
N ALA A 135 -27.03 0.83 48.06
CA ALA A 135 -26.79 0.77 46.61
C ALA A 135 -26.01 2.01 46.12
N LEU A 136 -26.37 3.21 46.64
CA LEU A 136 -25.62 4.44 46.35
C LEU A 136 -24.16 4.35 46.82
N THR A 137 -23.94 3.82 48.04
CA THR A 137 -22.61 3.61 48.62
C THR A 137 -21.79 2.61 47.77
N GLY A 138 -22.36 1.50 47.37
CA GLY A 138 -21.71 0.51 46.52
C GLY A 138 -21.30 1.10 45.13
N ALA A 139 -22.26 1.79 44.48
CA ALA A 139 -21.99 2.46 43.21
C ALA A 139 -20.92 3.55 43.35
N HIS A 140 -20.92 4.29 44.48
CA HIS A 140 -19.92 5.33 44.73
C HIS A 140 -18.52 4.73 44.92
N LEU A 141 -18.40 3.72 45.75
CA LEU A 141 -17.12 3.04 45.99
C LEU A 141 -16.57 2.44 44.68
N LEU A 142 -17.38 1.71 43.94
CA LEU A 142 -16.99 1.13 42.67
C LEU A 142 -16.45 2.22 41.67
N ARG A 143 -17.15 3.34 41.54
CA ARG A 143 -16.67 4.44 40.70
C ARG A 143 -15.40 5.09 41.23
N ARG A 144 -15.26 5.24 42.52
CA ARG A 144 -14.05 5.79 43.16
C ARG A 144 -12.82 4.94 42.86
N PHE A 145 -12.98 3.63 42.73
CA PHE A 145 -11.94 2.66 42.38
C PHE A 145 -11.83 2.42 40.88
N ARG A 146 -12.41 3.32 40.02
CA ARG A 146 -12.36 3.23 38.56
C ARG A 146 -12.80 1.87 38.02
N PHE A 147 -13.88 1.34 38.59
CA PHE A 147 -14.49 0.09 38.15
C PHE A 147 -14.95 0.15 36.70
N ASP A 148 -14.56 -0.84 35.89
CA ASP A 148 -15.05 -1.00 34.53
C ASP A 148 -16.26 -1.94 34.48
N PRO A 149 -17.47 -1.44 34.08
CA PRO A 149 -18.65 -2.28 33.97
C PRO A 149 -18.49 -3.49 33.03
N SER A 150 -17.48 -3.52 32.21
CA SER A 150 -17.19 -4.64 31.33
C SER A 150 -16.72 -5.89 32.08
N LEU A 151 -16.24 -5.76 33.30
CA LEU A 151 -15.69 -6.84 34.11
C LEU A 151 -14.61 -7.66 33.40
N SER A 152 -13.84 -6.99 32.55
CA SER A 152 -12.81 -7.63 31.73
C SER A 152 -11.46 -7.77 32.45
N ARG A 153 -11.38 -7.30 33.73
CA ARG A 153 -10.15 -7.33 34.50
C ARG A 153 -10.44 -8.00 35.88
N LEU A 154 -9.48 -8.77 36.36
CA LEU A 154 -9.57 -9.37 37.68
C LEU A 154 -9.86 -8.33 38.78
N ARG A 155 -9.21 -7.17 38.72
CA ARG A 155 -9.43 -6.03 39.62
C ARG A 155 -10.90 -5.63 39.75
N ASP A 156 -11.62 -5.60 38.58
CA ASP A 156 -13.01 -5.19 38.56
C ASP A 156 -13.94 -6.25 39.14
N ALA A 157 -13.67 -7.54 38.94
CA ALA A 157 -14.37 -8.63 39.59
C ALA A 157 -14.20 -8.59 41.12
N LEU A 158 -12.96 -8.38 41.59
CA LEU A 158 -12.66 -8.24 43.02
C LEU A 158 -13.26 -6.93 43.60
N ALA A 159 -13.26 -5.84 42.87
CA ALA A 159 -13.88 -4.61 43.32
C ALA A 159 -15.40 -4.77 43.47
N LEU A 160 -16.06 -5.47 42.55
CA LEU A 160 -17.49 -5.79 42.67
C LEU A 160 -17.78 -6.64 43.89
N LEU A 161 -16.95 -7.65 44.18
CA LEU A 161 -17.07 -8.51 45.38
C LEU A 161 -16.92 -7.68 46.65
N VAL A 162 -15.80 -6.92 46.78
CA VAL A 162 -15.45 -6.24 48.05
C VAL A 162 -16.32 -5.01 48.29
N PHE A 163 -16.49 -4.16 47.31
CA PHE A 163 -17.18 -2.87 47.46
C PHE A 163 -18.63 -2.92 47.04
N GLY A 164 -18.94 -3.60 45.93
CA GLY A 164 -20.27 -3.66 45.35
C GLY A 164 -21.19 -4.65 46.09
N ALA A 165 -20.67 -5.77 46.52
CA ALA A 165 -21.43 -6.80 47.25
C ALA A 165 -21.22 -6.67 48.76
N MET A 166 -20.08 -7.12 49.28
CA MET A 166 -19.87 -7.25 50.73
C MET A 166 -19.89 -5.91 51.47
N GLY A 167 -19.13 -4.92 50.99
CA GLY A 167 -18.98 -3.63 51.68
C GLY A 167 -20.27 -2.78 51.71
N SER A 168 -20.97 -2.73 50.59
CA SER A 168 -22.21 -1.93 50.51
C SER A 168 -23.37 -2.60 51.23
N ALA A 169 -23.46 -3.95 51.25
CA ALA A 169 -24.49 -4.68 51.94
C ALA A 169 -24.41 -4.54 53.45
N ILE A 170 -23.27 -4.20 54.06
CA ILE A 170 -23.14 -3.87 55.48
C ILE A 170 -24.11 -2.71 55.83
N VAL A 171 -24.18 -1.70 54.97
CA VAL A 171 -25.04 -0.53 55.17
C VAL A 171 -26.54 -0.93 55.15
N SER A 172 -26.93 -1.73 54.18
CA SER A 172 -28.30 -2.24 54.05
C SER A 172 -28.69 -3.11 55.22
N ALA A 173 -27.88 -4.09 55.57
CA ALA A 173 -28.12 -5.01 56.70
C ALA A 173 -28.21 -4.25 58.03
N SER A 174 -27.28 -3.33 58.27
CA SER A 174 -27.23 -2.58 59.53
C SER A 174 -28.48 -1.68 59.71
N ILE A 175 -28.85 -0.89 58.68
CA ILE A 175 -30.03 -0.04 58.71
C ILE A 175 -31.32 -0.88 58.74
N GLY A 176 -31.41 -1.91 57.90
CA GLY A 176 -32.60 -2.76 57.80
C GLY A 176 -32.90 -3.48 59.12
N ILE A 177 -31.90 -4.10 59.73
CA ILE A 177 -32.09 -4.79 61.03
C ILE A 177 -32.33 -3.81 62.17
N ALA A 178 -31.65 -2.68 62.23
CA ALA A 178 -31.89 -1.65 63.25
C ALA A 178 -33.36 -1.12 63.20
N VAL A 179 -33.91 -0.93 62.00
CA VAL A 179 -35.31 -0.51 61.83
C VAL A 179 -36.27 -1.64 62.21
N LEU A 180 -36.02 -2.90 61.84
CA LEU A 180 -36.87 -4.03 62.22
C LEU A 180 -36.89 -4.24 63.73
N TYR A 181 -35.76 -4.02 64.43
CA TYR A 181 -35.68 -4.04 65.87
C TYR A 181 -36.47 -2.89 66.53
N ALA A 182 -36.27 -1.66 66.06
CA ALA A 182 -36.93 -0.47 66.56
C ALA A 182 -38.47 -0.52 66.39
N THR A 183 -38.95 -1.23 65.37
CA THR A 183 -40.37 -1.43 65.08
C THR A 183 -40.96 -2.70 65.68
N HIS A 184 -40.19 -3.41 66.57
CA HIS A 184 -40.57 -4.62 67.27
C HIS A 184 -40.91 -5.83 66.35
N VAL A 185 -40.49 -5.79 65.07
CA VAL A 185 -40.63 -6.94 64.14
C VAL A 185 -39.59 -8.01 64.40
N GLN A 186 -38.40 -7.62 64.81
CA GLN A 186 -37.28 -8.55 65.10
C GLN A 186 -36.93 -8.52 66.59
N ALA A 187 -36.86 -9.72 67.22
CA ALA A 187 -36.45 -9.83 68.60
C ALA A 187 -34.91 -9.71 68.74
N TYR A 188 -34.45 -9.22 69.91
CA TYR A 188 -33.03 -9.03 70.20
C TYR A 188 -32.19 -10.34 70.09
N SER A 189 -32.74 -11.48 70.56
CA SER A 189 -32.08 -12.76 70.45
C SER A 189 -31.79 -13.27 69.05
N GLY A 190 -32.53 -12.77 68.05
CA GLY A 190 -32.34 -13.13 66.63
C GLY A 190 -31.59 -12.09 65.79
N LEU A 191 -31.11 -10.99 66.37
CA LEU A 191 -30.47 -9.89 65.61
C LEU A 191 -29.24 -10.34 64.83
N ARG A 192 -28.35 -11.12 65.39
CA ARG A 192 -27.12 -11.62 64.73
C ARG A 192 -27.46 -12.47 63.50
N SER A 193 -28.35 -13.41 63.67
CA SER A 193 -28.73 -14.33 62.59
C SER A 193 -29.45 -13.58 61.46
N ALA A 194 -30.38 -12.66 61.83
CA ALA A 194 -31.09 -11.83 60.88
C ALA A 194 -30.15 -10.89 60.11
N TRP A 195 -29.17 -10.29 60.80
CA TRP A 195 -28.16 -9.43 60.13
C TRP A 195 -27.29 -10.22 59.17
N LEU A 196 -26.85 -11.40 59.50
CA LEU A 196 -26.03 -12.25 58.61
C LEU A 196 -26.80 -12.66 57.36
N ILE A 197 -28.05 -13.11 57.48
CA ILE A 197 -28.88 -13.47 56.33
C ILE A 197 -29.12 -12.24 55.42
N TYR A 198 -29.41 -11.10 56.03
CA TYR A 198 -29.64 -9.89 55.29
C TYR A 198 -28.38 -9.46 54.52
N TRP A 199 -27.22 -9.49 55.17
CA TRP A 199 -25.94 -9.14 54.57
C TRP A 199 -25.56 -10.09 53.46
N PHE A 200 -25.66 -11.42 53.67
CA PHE A 200 -25.37 -12.42 52.64
C PHE A 200 -26.37 -12.34 51.49
N GLY A 201 -27.65 -12.22 51.74
CA GLY A 201 -28.70 -12.15 50.74
C GLY A 201 -28.54 -10.96 49.78
N ASP A 202 -28.20 -9.79 50.32
CA ASP A 202 -27.87 -8.61 49.48
C ASP A 202 -26.56 -8.83 48.71
N SER A 203 -25.51 -9.36 49.35
CA SER A 203 -24.23 -9.64 48.73
C SER A 203 -24.33 -10.62 47.57
N THR A 204 -25.02 -11.73 47.74
CA THR A 204 -25.28 -12.73 46.69
C THR A 204 -26.17 -12.18 45.57
N GLY A 205 -27.14 -11.32 45.90
CA GLY A 205 -27.96 -10.61 44.93
C GLY A 205 -27.11 -9.75 43.98
N VAL A 206 -26.09 -9.04 44.50
CA VAL A 206 -25.14 -8.30 43.69
C VAL A 206 -24.29 -9.21 42.83
N LEU A 207 -23.74 -10.28 43.41
CA LEU A 207 -22.82 -11.20 42.69
C LEU A 207 -23.51 -11.98 41.57
N LEU A 208 -24.79 -12.30 41.71
CA LEU A 208 -25.56 -13.07 40.74
C LEU A 208 -26.15 -12.16 39.62
N VAL A 209 -26.70 -10.99 40.00
CA VAL A 209 -27.51 -10.20 39.09
C VAL A 209 -26.73 -9.06 38.44
N THR A 210 -25.86 -8.37 39.21
CA THR A 210 -25.14 -7.22 38.68
C THR A 210 -24.21 -7.54 37.47
N PRO A 211 -23.37 -8.63 37.52
CA PRO A 211 -22.53 -8.96 36.37
C PRO A 211 -23.33 -9.27 35.11
N LEU A 212 -24.47 -10.00 35.28
CA LEU A 212 -25.34 -10.30 34.14
C LEU A 212 -25.89 -9.03 33.50
N LEU A 213 -26.44 -8.10 34.31
CA LEU A 213 -27.01 -6.85 33.79
C LEU A 213 -25.95 -5.95 33.15
N LEU A 214 -24.75 -5.88 33.72
CA LEU A 214 -23.65 -5.07 33.16
C LEU A 214 -23.12 -5.61 31.83
N THR A 215 -23.13 -6.94 31.66
CA THR A 215 -22.49 -7.59 30.50
C THR A 215 -23.47 -8.22 29.52
N SER A 216 -24.78 -8.18 29.78
CA SER A 216 -25.85 -8.76 28.94
C SER A 216 -25.80 -8.31 27.46
N PRO A 217 -25.43 -7.06 27.07
CA PRO A 217 -25.31 -6.68 25.67
C PRO A 217 -24.33 -7.53 24.87
N ARG A 218 -23.35 -8.15 25.54
CA ARG A 218 -22.36 -9.04 24.87
C ARG A 218 -22.96 -10.37 24.46
N LEU A 219 -23.90 -10.92 25.25
CA LEU A 219 -24.62 -12.15 24.90
C LEU A 219 -25.47 -11.95 23.63
N LEU A 220 -26.09 -10.78 23.49
CA LEU A 220 -26.90 -10.43 22.33
C LEU A 220 -26.06 -10.21 21.04
N GLN A 221 -24.74 -10.08 21.15
CA GLN A 221 -23.83 -9.90 20.03
C GLN A 221 -23.27 -11.21 19.45
N ILE A 222 -23.61 -12.35 20.03
CA ILE A 222 -23.20 -13.66 19.52
C ILE A 222 -23.95 -13.92 18.20
N ARG A 223 -23.25 -13.83 17.08
CA ARG A 223 -23.82 -14.04 15.73
C ARG A 223 -23.61 -15.44 15.16
N SER A 224 -22.70 -16.21 15.75
CA SER A 224 -22.37 -17.55 15.26
C SER A 224 -23.40 -18.56 15.75
N TRP A 225 -24.11 -19.23 14.84
CA TRP A 225 -25.05 -20.29 15.17
C TRP A 225 -24.41 -21.41 15.99
N VAL A 226 -23.15 -21.76 15.71
CA VAL A 226 -22.40 -22.76 16.47
C VAL A 226 -22.22 -22.34 17.92
N ARG A 227 -21.87 -21.07 18.19
CA ARG A 227 -21.75 -20.56 19.56
C ARG A 227 -23.09 -20.45 20.27
N ILE A 228 -24.15 -20.11 19.56
CA ILE A 228 -25.50 -20.05 20.11
C ILE A 228 -25.96 -21.47 20.51
N SER A 229 -25.75 -22.46 19.65
CA SER A 229 -26.13 -23.85 19.94
C SER A 229 -25.28 -24.44 21.09
N GLU A 230 -23.96 -24.16 21.13
CA GLU A 230 -23.08 -24.57 22.23
C GLU A 230 -23.58 -23.98 23.58
N PHE A 231 -23.95 -22.70 23.57
CA PHE A 231 -24.48 -22.01 24.76
C PHE A 231 -25.83 -22.59 25.20
N ALA A 232 -26.73 -22.88 24.26
CA ALA A 232 -27.99 -23.49 24.52
C ALA A 232 -27.82 -24.92 25.13
N VAL A 233 -26.92 -25.72 24.54
CA VAL A 233 -26.58 -27.06 25.07
C VAL A 233 -26.04 -26.96 26.50
N LEU A 234 -25.12 -26.01 26.77
CA LEU A 234 -24.60 -25.78 28.10
C LEU A 234 -25.72 -25.47 29.10
N LEU A 235 -26.60 -24.52 28.77
CA LEU A 235 -27.69 -24.12 29.67
C LEU A 235 -28.73 -25.23 29.87
N VAL A 236 -29.10 -25.98 28.83
CA VAL A 236 -30.04 -27.11 28.93
C VAL A 236 -29.44 -28.21 29.76
N THR A 237 -28.18 -28.61 29.51
CA THR A 237 -27.52 -29.66 30.30
C THR A 237 -27.34 -29.24 31.76
N LEU A 238 -26.92 -28.00 32.00
CA LEU A 238 -26.81 -27.43 33.33
C LEU A 238 -28.17 -27.46 34.06
N THR A 239 -29.25 -27.01 33.40
CA THR A 239 -30.60 -27.04 33.97
C THR A 239 -31.03 -28.46 34.31
N VAL A 240 -30.82 -29.43 33.42
CA VAL A 240 -31.14 -30.84 33.66
C VAL A 240 -30.36 -31.37 34.86
N VAL A 241 -29.06 -31.12 34.93
CA VAL A 241 -28.20 -31.54 36.05
C VAL A 241 -28.63 -30.90 37.36
N CYS A 242 -28.97 -29.58 37.35
CA CYS A 242 -29.52 -28.94 38.54
C CYS A 242 -30.82 -29.56 38.99
N PHE A 243 -31.76 -29.88 38.10
CA PHE A 243 -32.99 -30.57 38.46
C PHE A 243 -32.71 -31.96 39.07
N ILE A 244 -31.82 -32.76 38.52
CA ILE A 244 -31.45 -34.07 39.06
C ILE A 244 -30.90 -33.93 40.46
N ILE A 245 -30.07 -32.93 40.75
CA ILE A 245 -29.42 -32.76 42.05
C ILE A 245 -30.36 -32.15 43.08
N PHE A 246 -31.12 -31.12 42.73
CA PHE A 246 -31.92 -30.36 43.68
C PHE A 246 -33.38 -30.80 43.82
N CYS A 247 -33.99 -31.46 42.79
CA CYS A 247 -35.38 -31.92 42.85
C CYS A 247 -35.53 -33.34 43.41
N ASN A 248 -34.45 -33.98 43.90
CA ASN A 248 -34.52 -35.36 44.33
C ASN A 248 -35.19 -35.47 45.71
N HIS A 249 -36.37 -36.07 45.76
CA HIS A 249 -37.16 -36.36 46.97
C HIS A 249 -36.82 -37.73 47.59
N SER A 250 -35.82 -38.44 47.08
CA SER A 250 -35.43 -39.76 47.58
C SER A 250 -34.69 -39.62 48.90
N PRO A 251 -35.03 -40.43 49.92
CA PRO A 251 -34.33 -40.43 51.18
C PRO A 251 -32.97 -41.14 51.13
N ILE A 252 -32.32 -41.15 50.03
CA ILE A 252 -31.02 -41.76 49.82
C ILE A 252 -29.94 -40.86 50.44
N GLU A 253 -29.49 -41.25 51.57
CA GLU A 253 -28.22 -40.98 52.28
C GLU A 253 -27.64 -39.56 52.32
N ARG A 254 -27.19 -39.19 53.53
CA ARG A 254 -26.59 -37.94 53.97
C ARG A 254 -25.36 -37.44 53.17
N ASP A 255 -24.92 -38.18 52.15
CA ASP A 255 -23.71 -37.84 51.38
C ASP A 255 -24.01 -36.99 50.12
N LEU A 256 -25.29 -36.59 49.86
CA LEU A 256 -25.71 -35.85 48.69
C LEU A 256 -25.21 -34.38 48.63
N GLU A 257 -24.75 -33.84 49.77
CA GLU A 257 -24.21 -32.46 49.82
C GLU A 257 -22.99 -32.28 48.90
N VAL A 258 -22.16 -33.35 48.77
CA VAL A 258 -20.99 -33.35 47.88
C VAL A 258 -21.39 -33.26 46.43
N PHE A 259 -22.52 -33.82 46.01
CA PHE A 259 -23.00 -33.79 44.62
C PHE A 259 -23.46 -32.39 44.17
N ALA A 260 -23.74 -31.46 45.08
CA ALA A 260 -24.06 -30.10 44.76
C ALA A 260 -22.93 -29.40 43.97
N PHE A 261 -21.68 -29.84 44.16
CA PHE A 261 -20.52 -29.28 43.43
C PHE A 261 -20.32 -29.83 42.01
N VAL A 262 -21.07 -30.84 41.56
CA VAL A 262 -21.02 -31.41 40.21
C VAL A 262 -21.39 -30.37 39.12
N VAL A 263 -22.12 -29.31 39.48
CA VAL A 263 -22.43 -28.21 38.57
C VAL A 263 -21.26 -27.25 38.35
N PHE A 264 -20.17 -27.32 39.16
CA PHE A 264 -19.01 -26.43 39.05
C PHE A 264 -18.30 -26.48 37.67
N PRO A 265 -18.07 -27.65 37.06
CA PRO A 265 -17.51 -27.74 35.72
C PRO A 265 -18.28 -26.93 34.64
N PHE A 266 -19.61 -26.80 34.79
CA PHE A 266 -20.42 -25.98 33.86
C PHE A 266 -20.16 -24.49 34.04
N VAL A 267 -19.92 -24.05 35.28
CA VAL A 267 -19.50 -22.66 35.56
C VAL A 267 -18.14 -22.38 34.95
N VAL A 268 -17.18 -23.30 35.11
CA VAL A 268 -15.84 -23.22 34.49
C VAL A 268 -15.95 -23.24 32.97
N TRP A 269 -16.74 -24.13 32.37
CA TRP A 269 -16.97 -24.16 30.92
C TRP A 269 -17.57 -22.85 30.44
N SER A 270 -18.58 -22.33 31.13
CA SER A 270 -19.18 -21.04 30.81
C SER A 270 -18.19 -19.90 30.92
N ALA A 271 -17.31 -19.87 31.90
CA ALA A 271 -16.27 -18.85 32.07
C ALA A 271 -15.26 -18.85 30.90
N ILE A 272 -14.83 -20.05 30.49
CA ILE A 272 -13.85 -20.20 29.38
C ILE A 272 -14.45 -19.83 28.04
N ARG A 273 -15.70 -20.25 27.74
CA ARG A 273 -16.28 -20.12 26.39
C ARG A 273 -17.11 -18.87 26.19
N PHE A 274 -17.79 -18.39 27.21
CA PHE A 274 -18.78 -17.31 27.12
C PHE A 274 -18.44 -16.13 28.04
N GLY A 275 -17.32 -16.20 28.74
CA GLY A 275 -16.80 -15.14 29.59
C GLY A 275 -17.74 -14.75 30.73
N VAL A 276 -17.62 -13.53 31.22
CA VAL A 276 -18.37 -13.04 32.40
C VAL A 276 -19.88 -13.13 32.21
N SER A 277 -20.40 -12.80 31.04
CA SER A 277 -21.84 -12.79 30.78
C SER A 277 -22.47 -14.20 30.86
N GLY A 278 -21.79 -15.16 30.22
CA GLY A 278 -22.21 -16.56 30.25
C GLY A 278 -22.14 -17.14 31.65
N THR A 279 -21.05 -16.86 32.36
CA THR A 279 -20.84 -17.30 33.75
C THR A 279 -21.92 -16.74 34.69
N ALA A 280 -22.23 -15.45 34.58
CA ALA A 280 -23.27 -14.80 35.37
C ALA A 280 -24.66 -15.43 35.12
N LEU A 281 -24.96 -15.77 33.85
CA LEU A 281 -26.23 -16.47 33.56
C LEU A 281 -26.24 -17.90 34.09
N ALA A 282 -25.15 -18.67 33.95
CA ALA A 282 -25.06 -20.02 34.46
C ALA A 282 -25.21 -20.05 36.00
N THR A 283 -24.53 -19.15 36.70
CA THR A 283 -24.64 -19.06 38.18
C THR A 283 -26.03 -18.60 38.61
N LEU A 284 -26.69 -17.72 37.86
CA LEU A 284 -28.06 -17.31 38.15
C LEU A 284 -29.05 -18.48 37.96
N VAL A 285 -28.88 -19.34 36.94
CA VAL A 285 -29.70 -20.52 36.71
C VAL A 285 -29.54 -21.52 37.91
N ILE A 286 -28.28 -21.78 38.32
CA ILE A 286 -28.00 -22.65 39.49
C ILE A 286 -28.67 -22.08 40.73
N ALA A 287 -28.48 -20.76 40.98
CA ALA A 287 -29.01 -20.11 42.17
C ALA A 287 -30.55 -20.13 42.18
N THR A 288 -31.21 -19.92 41.04
CA THR A 288 -32.66 -19.93 40.91
C THR A 288 -33.23 -21.32 41.28
N ILE A 289 -32.68 -22.38 40.64
CA ILE A 289 -33.18 -23.76 40.86
C ILE A 289 -32.89 -24.21 42.29
N ALA A 290 -31.66 -24.04 42.79
CA ALA A 290 -31.27 -24.43 44.14
C ALA A 290 -32.12 -23.71 45.20
N THR A 291 -32.37 -22.40 45.04
CA THR A 291 -33.20 -21.66 46.01
C THR A 291 -34.66 -22.10 46.00
N LEU A 292 -35.26 -22.29 44.81
CA LEU A 292 -36.64 -22.75 44.68
C LEU A 292 -36.83 -24.14 45.29
N GLU A 293 -36.00 -25.11 44.93
CA GLU A 293 -36.12 -26.47 45.41
C GLU A 293 -35.87 -26.57 46.93
N THR A 294 -34.87 -25.84 47.46
CA THR A 294 -34.66 -25.76 48.90
C THR A 294 -35.85 -25.13 49.62
N ALA A 295 -36.50 -24.13 49.03
CA ALA A 295 -37.71 -23.51 49.59
C ALA A 295 -38.90 -24.47 49.61
N PHE A 296 -39.02 -25.39 48.61
CA PHE A 296 -40.00 -26.46 48.61
C PHE A 296 -39.62 -27.63 49.52
N GLY A 297 -38.49 -27.61 50.17
CA GLY A 297 -38.03 -28.66 51.07
C GLY A 297 -37.30 -29.82 50.41
N SER A 298 -36.83 -29.59 49.18
CA SER A 298 -36.11 -30.59 48.40
C SER A 298 -34.62 -30.26 48.34
N GLY A 299 -33.81 -31.27 48.02
CA GLY A 299 -32.39 -31.12 47.70
C GLY A 299 -31.47 -31.07 48.94
N PRO A 300 -30.16 -30.99 48.69
CA PRO A 300 -29.11 -31.16 49.69
C PRO A 300 -29.11 -30.07 50.77
N PHE A 301 -29.64 -28.89 50.50
CA PHE A 301 -29.67 -27.75 51.44
C PHE A 301 -30.95 -27.65 52.26
N ALA A 302 -31.92 -28.57 52.08
CA ALA A 302 -33.21 -28.53 52.77
C ALA A 302 -33.27 -29.29 54.10
N GLN A 303 -32.15 -29.78 54.63
CA GLN A 303 -32.08 -30.71 55.78
C GLN A 303 -32.00 -30.02 57.10
N SER A 304 -31.69 -28.73 57.20
CA SER A 304 -31.42 -28.03 58.46
C SER A 304 -32.49 -26.96 58.77
N SER A 305 -32.27 -26.13 59.75
CA SER A 305 -33.14 -25.03 60.09
C SER A 305 -33.12 -24.01 58.89
N PRO A 306 -34.20 -23.21 58.67
CA PRO A 306 -34.25 -22.22 57.60
C PRO A 306 -33.09 -21.26 57.58
N PHE A 307 -32.52 -20.91 58.74
CA PHE A 307 -31.34 -20.08 58.85
C PHE A 307 -30.08 -20.76 58.25
N VAL A 308 -29.85 -22.02 58.63
CA VAL A 308 -28.69 -22.79 58.16
C VAL A 308 -28.81 -23.06 56.66
N ASN A 309 -30.00 -23.40 56.18
CA ASN A 309 -30.28 -23.63 54.78
C ASN A 309 -29.97 -22.36 53.92
N ALA A 310 -30.42 -21.18 54.38
CA ALA A 310 -30.13 -19.91 53.73
C ALA A 310 -28.61 -19.60 53.72
N LEU A 311 -27.93 -19.80 54.85
CA LEU A 311 -26.49 -19.54 54.95
C LEU A 311 -25.68 -20.48 54.06
N LEU A 312 -26.04 -21.75 53.99
CA LEU A 312 -25.37 -22.73 53.11
C LEU A 312 -25.54 -22.37 51.64
N LEU A 313 -26.76 -21.98 51.23
CA LEU A 313 -27.03 -21.50 49.87
C LEU A 313 -26.22 -20.25 49.53
N ASP A 314 -26.18 -19.27 50.45
CA ASP A 314 -25.41 -18.04 50.22
C ASP A 314 -23.90 -18.29 50.05
N VAL A 315 -23.32 -19.12 50.91
CA VAL A 315 -21.91 -19.53 50.78
C VAL A 315 -21.68 -20.27 49.46
N TYR A 316 -22.59 -21.19 49.11
CA TYR A 316 -22.53 -21.94 47.87
C TYR A 316 -22.54 -20.99 46.66
N PHE A 317 -23.48 -20.03 46.58
CA PHE A 317 -23.55 -19.07 45.50
C PHE A 317 -22.37 -18.12 45.47
N ALA A 318 -21.87 -17.68 46.61
CA ALA A 318 -20.67 -16.85 46.69
C ALA A 318 -19.44 -17.57 46.09
N VAL A 319 -19.24 -18.87 46.46
CA VAL A 319 -18.14 -19.67 45.91
C VAL A 319 -18.22 -19.76 44.39
N PHE A 320 -19.39 -20.10 43.83
CA PHE A 320 -19.56 -20.26 42.40
C PHE A 320 -19.44 -18.92 41.63
N SER A 321 -20.08 -17.88 42.16
CA SER A 321 -20.04 -16.56 41.53
C SER A 321 -18.63 -15.98 41.56
N VAL A 322 -17.96 -16.01 42.72
CA VAL A 322 -16.59 -15.47 42.83
C VAL A 322 -15.61 -16.26 41.98
N SER A 323 -15.64 -17.60 42.08
CA SER A 323 -14.73 -18.44 41.27
C SER A 323 -14.97 -18.31 39.79
N GLY A 324 -16.23 -18.32 39.35
CA GLY A 324 -16.59 -18.19 37.95
C GLY A 324 -16.28 -16.79 37.37
N LEU A 325 -16.63 -15.72 38.10
CA LEU A 325 -16.37 -14.34 37.64
C LEU A 325 -14.90 -14.01 37.61
N THR A 326 -14.11 -14.45 38.65
CA THR A 326 -12.65 -14.23 38.65
C THR A 326 -11.97 -15.00 37.53
N LEU A 327 -12.35 -16.25 37.28
CA LEU A 327 -11.83 -17.04 36.18
C LEU A 327 -12.16 -16.38 34.83
N ALA A 328 -13.41 -15.98 34.62
CA ALA A 328 -13.83 -15.31 33.39
C ALA A 328 -13.10 -13.98 33.18
N ALA A 329 -12.88 -13.19 34.24
CA ALA A 329 -12.16 -11.94 34.20
C ALA A 329 -10.67 -12.14 33.87
N VAL A 330 -10.01 -13.14 34.48
CA VAL A 330 -8.61 -13.49 34.19
C VAL A 330 -8.43 -13.90 32.72
N ILE A 331 -9.34 -14.75 32.24
CA ILE A 331 -9.29 -15.18 30.82
C ILE A 331 -9.47 -13.96 29.87
N ALA A 332 -10.44 -13.10 30.15
CA ALA A 332 -10.71 -11.90 29.36
C ALA A 332 -9.51 -10.93 29.37
N GLU A 333 -8.88 -10.73 30.54
CA GLU A 333 -7.68 -9.90 30.69
C GLU A 333 -6.50 -10.47 29.90
N ARG A 334 -6.27 -11.78 29.98
CA ARG A 334 -5.24 -12.47 29.21
C ARG A 334 -5.45 -12.34 27.70
N GLU A 335 -6.67 -12.57 27.23
CA GLU A 335 -7.00 -12.41 25.80
C GLU A 335 -6.78 -10.98 25.31
N GLN A 336 -7.10 -9.98 26.15
CA GLN A 336 -6.86 -8.59 25.83
C GLN A 336 -5.37 -8.30 25.69
N LEU A 337 -4.55 -8.74 26.64
CA LEU A 337 -3.10 -8.57 26.60
C LEU A 337 -2.47 -9.23 25.36
N VAL A 338 -2.87 -10.45 25.02
CA VAL A 338 -2.39 -11.15 23.83
C VAL A 338 -2.74 -10.36 22.55
N ARG A 339 -3.95 -9.81 22.48
CA ARG A 339 -4.35 -8.97 21.32
C ARG A 339 -3.55 -7.67 21.22
N GLU A 340 -3.30 -7.02 22.34
CA GLU A 340 -2.49 -5.79 22.40
C GLU A 340 -1.04 -6.07 21.97
N GLN A 341 -0.46 -7.18 22.43
CA GLN A 341 0.89 -7.62 22.02
C GLN A 341 0.96 -7.90 20.50
N ALA A 342 0.02 -8.67 19.97
CA ALA A 342 -0.03 -8.97 18.54
C ALA A 342 -0.19 -7.70 17.68
N ALA A 343 -0.99 -6.74 18.12
CA ALA A 343 -1.15 -5.45 17.44
C ALA A 343 0.15 -4.64 17.45
N MET A 344 0.85 -4.62 18.58
CA MET A 344 2.13 -3.93 18.73
C MET A 344 3.22 -4.57 17.86
N GLU A 345 3.33 -5.89 17.82
CA GLU A 345 4.26 -6.61 16.93
C GLU A 345 3.98 -6.31 15.46
N THR A 346 2.72 -6.30 15.04
CA THR A 346 2.34 -5.96 13.67
C THR A 346 2.74 -4.52 13.32
N GLN A 347 2.56 -3.59 14.24
CA GLN A 347 2.95 -2.19 14.04
C GLN A 347 4.48 -2.03 13.93
N LEU A 348 5.23 -2.75 14.78
CA LEU A 348 6.70 -2.76 14.73
C LEU A 348 7.21 -3.36 13.42
N GLN A 349 6.65 -4.47 12.96
CA GLN A 349 7.00 -5.08 11.69
C GLN A 349 6.72 -4.14 10.50
N LEU A 350 5.58 -3.46 10.52
CA LEU A 350 5.23 -2.50 9.48
C LEU A 350 6.21 -1.32 9.45
N SER A 351 6.53 -0.76 10.62
CA SER A 351 7.48 0.35 10.71
C SER A 351 8.88 -0.04 10.25
N ALA A 352 9.36 -1.24 10.64
CA ALA A 352 10.65 -1.77 10.19
C ALA A 352 10.67 -2.03 8.67
N ALA A 353 9.58 -2.54 8.09
CA ALA A 353 9.47 -2.75 6.66
C ALA A 353 9.49 -1.43 5.87
N VAL A 354 8.80 -0.39 6.36
CA VAL A 354 8.82 0.95 5.76
C VAL A 354 10.23 1.53 5.83
N GLN A 355 10.89 1.47 6.99
CA GLN A 355 12.25 1.97 7.16
C GLN A 355 13.26 1.26 6.25
N SER A 356 13.20 -0.08 6.20
CA SER A 356 14.06 -0.87 5.29
C SER A 356 13.81 -0.58 3.81
N SER A 357 12.56 -0.28 3.44
CA SER A 357 12.22 0.13 2.07
C SER A 357 12.79 1.50 1.73
N ASP A 358 12.70 2.44 2.67
CA ASP A 358 13.23 3.80 2.52
C ASP A 358 14.76 3.81 2.41
N GLU A 359 15.45 3.07 3.28
CA GLU A 359 16.91 2.89 3.21
C GLU A 359 17.37 2.31 1.87
N ARG A 360 16.69 1.25 1.38
CA ARG A 360 17.01 0.67 0.06
C ARG A 360 16.79 1.66 -1.07
N PHE A 361 15.73 2.45 -0.96
CA PHE A 361 15.43 3.47 -1.95
C PHE A 361 16.52 4.56 -1.97
N HIS A 362 16.94 5.06 -0.81
CA HIS A 362 18.03 6.02 -0.70
C HIS A 362 19.36 5.47 -1.27
N LEU A 363 19.72 4.24 -0.92
CA LEU A 363 20.92 3.59 -1.45
C LEU A 363 20.86 3.44 -2.99
N ALA A 364 19.72 3.04 -3.52
CA ALA A 364 19.53 2.91 -4.98
C ALA A 364 19.61 4.28 -5.68
N ALA A 365 19.03 5.32 -5.08
CA ALA A 365 19.08 6.68 -5.61
C ALA A 365 20.52 7.23 -5.62
N GLN A 366 21.28 7.01 -4.55
CA GLN A 366 22.69 7.40 -4.46
C GLN A 366 23.56 6.65 -5.48
N ALA A 367 23.43 5.32 -5.55
CA ALA A 367 24.17 4.49 -6.49
C ALA A 367 23.87 4.84 -7.95
N GLY A 368 22.61 5.16 -8.25
CA GLY A 368 22.17 5.57 -9.58
C GLY A 368 22.43 7.06 -9.90
N ARG A 369 23.02 7.83 -8.98
CA ARG A 369 23.16 9.29 -9.09
C ARG A 369 21.85 9.96 -9.49
N MET A 370 20.78 9.62 -8.79
CA MET A 370 19.45 10.13 -9.06
C MET A 370 18.80 10.70 -7.81
N TYR A 371 17.82 11.58 -8.00
CA TYR A 371 16.99 12.11 -6.93
C TYR A 371 15.52 12.07 -7.33
N THR A 372 14.64 12.10 -6.33
CA THR A 372 13.20 12.20 -6.57
C THR A 372 12.72 13.64 -6.41
N PHE A 373 11.61 13.93 -7.08
CA PHE A 373 10.88 15.17 -6.86
C PHE A 373 9.38 14.91 -6.86
N GLU A 374 8.69 15.75 -6.10
CA GLU A 374 7.24 15.87 -6.13
C GLU A 374 6.88 17.34 -6.33
N TRP A 375 6.09 17.61 -7.34
CA TRP A 375 5.51 18.92 -7.59
C TRP A 375 4.01 18.87 -7.31
N ASP A 376 3.56 19.71 -6.38
CA ASP A 376 2.15 19.91 -6.05
C ASP A 376 1.62 21.09 -6.85
N ALA A 377 0.65 20.83 -7.73
CA ALA A 377 0.10 21.83 -8.62
C ALA A 377 -0.78 22.87 -7.90
N SER A 378 -1.34 22.52 -6.72
CA SER A 378 -2.19 23.43 -5.94
C SER A 378 -1.40 24.47 -5.17
N THR A 379 -0.23 24.06 -4.62
CA THR A 379 0.66 24.93 -3.82
C THR A 379 1.84 25.48 -4.62
N HIS A 380 2.04 25.00 -5.87
CA HIS A 380 3.21 25.27 -6.71
C HIS A 380 4.56 24.91 -6.07
N ARG A 381 4.56 24.13 -4.99
CA ARG A 381 5.78 23.69 -4.30
C ARG A 381 6.38 22.48 -5.00
N VAL A 382 7.72 22.47 -5.05
CA VAL A 382 8.49 21.32 -5.49
C VAL A 382 9.33 20.83 -4.31
N THR A 383 9.08 19.60 -3.91
CA THR A 383 9.88 18.90 -2.90
C THR A 383 10.85 17.98 -3.62
N ARG A 384 12.12 18.00 -3.24
CA ARG A 384 13.17 17.14 -3.78
C ARG A 384 13.82 16.35 -2.68
N SER A 385 14.24 15.13 -2.96
CA SER A 385 15.03 14.35 -2.01
C SER A 385 16.45 14.92 -1.87
N GLU A 386 17.11 14.61 -0.77
CA GLU A 386 18.43 15.20 -0.43
C GLU A 386 19.52 14.90 -1.45
N GLU A 387 19.40 13.79 -2.19
CA GLU A 387 20.33 13.41 -3.25
C GLU A 387 20.45 14.46 -4.35
N CYS A 388 19.45 15.35 -4.50
CA CYS A 388 19.51 16.44 -5.47
C CYS A 388 20.70 17.37 -5.23
N LEU A 389 21.20 17.48 -3.99
CA LEU A 389 22.40 18.25 -3.67
C LEU A 389 23.63 17.73 -4.39
N ASN A 390 23.79 16.41 -4.41
CA ASN A 390 24.93 15.76 -5.06
C ASN A 390 24.76 15.72 -6.59
N VAL A 391 23.57 15.42 -7.08
CA VAL A 391 23.28 15.29 -8.51
C VAL A 391 23.38 16.64 -9.21
N LEU A 392 22.79 17.68 -8.65
CA LEU A 392 22.71 19.01 -9.27
C LEU A 392 23.77 19.99 -8.77
N GLY A 393 24.52 19.66 -7.70
CA GLY A 393 25.45 20.58 -7.07
C GLY A 393 24.74 21.77 -6.43
N LEU A 394 23.56 21.57 -5.86
CA LEU A 394 22.77 22.60 -5.19
C LEU A 394 23.23 22.76 -3.73
N SER A 395 23.00 23.92 -3.16
CA SER A 395 23.11 24.13 -1.71
C SER A 395 21.85 23.68 -0.98
N SER A 396 21.94 23.41 0.33
CA SER A 396 20.78 22.98 1.14
C SER A 396 19.62 23.99 1.08
N SER A 397 19.89 25.28 0.90
CA SER A 397 18.86 26.30 0.72
C SER A 397 18.14 26.25 -0.63
N GLU A 398 18.72 25.57 -1.63
CA GLU A 398 18.20 25.46 -2.99
C GLU A 398 17.37 24.19 -3.22
N THR A 399 17.22 23.32 -2.22
CA THR A 399 16.39 22.11 -2.34
C THR A 399 14.90 22.42 -2.52
N GLN A 400 14.46 23.59 -2.07
CA GLN A 400 13.07 24.04 -2.10
C GLN A 400 12.78 25.10 -3.19
N LEU A 401 13.63 25.18 -4.22
CA LEU A 401 13.38 26.08 -5.35
C LEU A 401 12.00 25.81 -5.97
N SER A 402 11.27 26.90 -6.26
CA SER A 402 10.04 26.81 -7.04
C SER A 402 10.35 26.29 -8.45
N ARG A 403 9.30 25.91 -9.17
CA ARG A 403 9.43 25.45 -10.56
C ARG A 403 10.08 26.54 -11.47
N GLU A 404 9.67 27.78 -11.30
CA GLU A 404 10.17 28.93 -12.05
C GLU A 404 11.66 29.20 -11.74
N GLN A 405 12.03 29.17 -10.47
CA GLN A 405 13.42 29.33 -10.02
C GLN A 405 14.30 28.19 -10.56
N PHE A 406 13.81 26.96 -10.56
CA PHE A 406 14.54 25.83 -11.12
C PHE A 406 14.68 25.95 -12.66
N SER A 407 13.64 26.40 -13.35
CA SER A 407 13.70 26.64 -14.81
C SER A 407 14.81 27.62 -15.21
N ALA A 408 15.16 28.56 -14.33
CA ALA A 408 16.28 29.47 -14.58
C ALA A 408 17.64 28.75 -14.58
N LYS A 409 17.77 27.63 -13.86
CA LYS A 409 18.99 26.79 -13.84
C LYS A 409 19.07 25.82 -15.05
N VAL A 410 17.99 25.62 -15.78
CA VAL A 410 18.02 24.87 -17.04
C VAL A 410 18.77 25.67 -18.10
N HIS A 411 19.61 24.96 -18.87
CA HIS A 411 20.37 25.58 -19.96
C HIS A 411 19.44 26.36 -20.90
N PRO A 412 19.81 27.57 -21.36
CA PRO A 412 18.93 28.43 -22.18
C PRO A 412 18.26 27.73 -23.37
N ASP A 413 19.01 26.91 -24.09
CA ASP A 413 18.49 26.19 -25.27
C ASP A 413 17.43 25.13 -24.90
N ASP A 414 17.50 24.57 -23.67
CA ASP A 414 16.65 23.46 -23.24
C ASP A 414 15.42 23.95 -22.46
N ARG A 415 15.32 25.23 -22.11
CA ARG A 415 14.19 25.81 -21.35
C ARG A 415 12.85 25.63 -22.04
N ALA A 416 12.80 25.84 -23.35
CA ALA A 416 11.57 25.63 -24.10
C ALA A 416 11.09 24.18 -24.03
N LEU A 417 12.00 23.22 -24.21
CA LEU A 417 11.73 21.79 -24.08
C LEU A 417 11.23 21.44 -22.65
N PHE A 418 11.89 21.95 -21.62
CA PHE A 418 11.51 21.71 -20.23
C PHE A 418 10.08 22.18 -19.92
N VAL A 419 9.72 23.38 -20.36
CA VAL A 419 8.39 23.96 -20.14
C VAL A 419 7.31 23.24 -20.96
N SER A 420 7.61 22.91 -22.23
CA SER A 420 6.63 22.24 -23.12
C SER A 420 6.31 20.84 -22.66
N ALA A 421 7.30 20.10 -22.15
CA ALA A 421 7.09 18.74 -21.64
C ALA A 421 6.13 18.68 -20.46
N ASP A 422 6.10 19.70 -19.61
CA ASP A 422 5.16 19.78 -18.51
C ASP A 422 3.74 20.15 -18.93
N ARG A 423 3.60 20.83 -20.07
CA ARG A 423 2.29 21.15 -20.66
C ARG A 423 1.71 20.01 -21.49
N ALA A 424 2.56 19.08 -21.91
CA ALA A 424 2.16 17.95 -22.74
C ALA A 424 1.52 16.80 -21.96
N VAL A 425 1.57 16.81 -20.62
CA VAL A 425 0.94 15.76 -19.80
C VAL A 425 -0.56 15.94 -19.74
N SER A 426 -1.28 14.83 -19.89
CA SER A 426 -2.75 14.79 -19.83
C SER A 426 -3.20 13.51 -19.11
N PRO A 427 -4.47 13.37 -18.72
CA PRO A 427 -5.01 12.14 -18.16
C PRO A 427 -4.76 10.91 -19.05
N GLU A 428 -4.81 11.08 -20.39
CA GLU A 428 -4.57 10.01 -21.37
C GLU A 428 -3.07 9.71 -21.52
N ASN A 429 -2.21 10.71 -21.32
CA ASN A 429 -0.76 10.56 -21.38
C ASN A 429 -0.08 11.20 -20.15
N PRO A 430 -0.14 10.52 -18.99
CA PRO A 430 0.37 11.09 -17.74
C PRO A 430 1.90 11.01 -17.59
N GLY A 431 2.60 10.33 -18.50
CA GLY A 431 4.05 10.15 -18.47
C GLY A 431 4.81 11.30 -19.12
N SER A 432 5.94 11.70 -18.53
CA SER A 432 6.87 12.68 -19.13
C SER A 432 8.30 12.17 -18.99
N LYS A 433 8.98 11.98 -20.12
CA LYS A 433 10.40 11.62 -20.16
C LYS A 433 11.15 12.61 -21.02
N ILE A 434 12.12 13.34 -20.44
CA ILE A 434 12.95 14.33 -21.13
C ILE A 434 14.38 14.30 -20.62
N SER A 435 15.33 14.63 -21.51
CA SER A 435 16.74 14.88 -21.17
C SER A 435 17.06 16.34 -21.43
N TYR A 436 17.69 17.01 -20.48
CA TYR A 436 18.05 18.42 -20.58
C TYR A 436 19.29 18.74 -19.75
N ARG A 437 19.89 19.88 -20.04
CA ARG A 437 21.08 20.38 -19.34
C ARG A 437 20.69 21.29 -18.18
N VAL A 438 21.35 21.11 -17.05
CA VAL A 438 21.22 21.98 -15.87
C VAL A 438 22.58 22.64 -15.61
N MET A 439 22.58 23.94 -15.37
CA MET A 439 23.77 24.71 -14.99
C MET A 439 23.91 24.68 -13.48
N ARG A 440 25.04 24.16 -13.00
CA ARG A 440 25.40 24.16 -11.58
C ARG A 440 25.85 25.53 -11.14
N SER A 441 25.91 25.76 -9.82
CA SER A 441 26.34 27.04 -9.24
C SER A 441 27.81 27.36 -9.50
N ASP A 442 28.65 26.36 -9.80
CA ASP A 442 30.05 26.48 -10.21
C ASP A 442 30.24 26.76 -11.71
N GLY A 443 29.15 26.91 -12.46
CA GLY A 443 29.14 27.10 -13.91
C GLY A 443 29.27 25.80 -14.72
N SER A 444 29.48 24.66 -14.10
CA SER A 444 29.49 23.37 -14.81
C SER A 444 28.11 22.97 -15.30
N VAL A 445 28.06 22.18 -16.37
CA VAL A 445 26.82 21.68 -16.97
C VAL A 445 26.68 20.18 -16.69
N VAL A 446 25.54 19.78 -16.15
CA VAL A 446 25.16 18.40 -15.95
C VAL A 446 24.01 18.03 -16.89
N TRP A 447 24.12 16.90 -17.58
CA TRP A 447 23.04 16.30 -18.33
C TRP A 447 22.16 15.48 -17.39
N VAL A 448 20.87 15.76 -17.35
CA VAL A 448 19.91 15.01 -16.56
C VAL A 448 18.81 14.43 -17.43
N GLU A 449 18.33 13.23 -17.04
CA GLU A 449 17.13 12.61 -17.59
C GLU A 449 16.05 12.60 -16.52
N ARG A 450 14.95 13.29 -16.78
CA ARG A 450 13.74 13.30 -15.94
C ARG A 450 12.76 12.28 -16.46
N ASN A 451 12.30 11.40 -15.56
CA ASN A 451 11.18 10.49 -15.78
C ASN A 451 10.12 10.77 -14.72
N ALA A 452 8.95 11.24 -15.13
CA ALA A 452 7.91 11.73 -14.23
C ALA A 452 6.52 11.21 -14.62
N ARG A 453 5.62 11.16 -13.64
CA ARG A 453 4.21 10.83 -13.83
C ARG A 453 3.34 11.88 -13.16
N ALA A 454 2.36 12.36 -13.91
CA ALA A 454 1.36 13.30 -13.45
C ALA A 454 0.13 12.57 -12.91
N PHE A 455 -0.50 13.15 -11.89
CA PHE A 455 -1.74 12.66 -11.26
C PHE A 455 -2.80 13.74 -11.37
N PHE A 456 -4.00 13.37 -11.76
CA PHE A 456 -5.11 14.26 -12.06
C PHE A 456 -6.30 14.00 -11.14
N ASP A 457 -7.15 15.00 -10.93
CA ASP A 457 -8.44 14.86 -10.25
C ASP A 457 -9.51 14.27 -11.20
N GLU A 458 -10.72 14.02 -10.67
CA GLU A 458 -11.85 13.52 -11.45
C GLU A 458 -12.29 14.47 -12.57
N GLN A 459 -11.91 15.74 -12.50
CA GLN A 459 -12.19 16.76 -13.51
C GLN A 459 -11.04 16.93 -14.52
N GLY A 460 -9.99 16.10 -14.47
CA GLY A 460 -8.84 16.15 -15.36
C GLY A 460 -7.85 17.28 -15.07
N ARG A 461 -7.92 17.92 -13.89
CA ARG A 461 -6.96 18.94 -13.47
C ARG A 461 -5.77 18.29 -12.81
N LEU A 462 -4.56 18.77 -13.13
CA LEU A 462 -3.33 18.28 -12.55
C LEU A 462 -3.30 18.54 -11.04
N LEU A 463 -3.16 17.47 -10.23
CA LEU A 463 -3.00 17.54 -8.78
C LEU A 463 -1.53 17.61 -8.41
N ARG A 464 -0.75 16.65 -8.88
CA ARG A 464 0.69 16.56 -8.58
C ARG A 464 1.44 15.81 -9.68
N MET A 465 2.75 16.03 -9.72
CA MET A 465 3.67 15.26 -10.56
C MET A 465 4.79 14.70 -9.69
N VAL A 466 5.05 13.41 -9.81
CA VAL A 466 6.12 12.71 -9.08
C VAL A 466 7.07 12.11 -10.08
N GLY A 467 8.36 12.19 -9.82
CA GLY A 467 9.35 11.64 -10.74
C GLY A 467 10.73 11.48 -10.14
N MET A 468 11.60 10.93 -10.99
CA MET A 468 13.03 10.79 -10.72
C MET A 468 13.84 11.53 -11.77
N VAL A 469 14.97 12.05 -11.34
CA VAL A 469 15.95 12.73 -12.20
C VAL A 469 17.30 12.07 -12.00
N ALA A 470 17.88 11.55 -13.08
CA ALA A 470 19.17 10.87 -13.06
C ALA A 470 20.24 11.70 -13.78
N ASP A 471 21.47 11.72 -13.26
CA ASP A 471 22.64 12.25 -13.96
C ASP A 471 23.06 11.30 -15.08
N ILE A 472 22.98 11.75 -16.31
CA ILE A 472 23.36 11.00 -17.50
C ILE A 472 24.62 11.58 -18.19
N THR A 473 25.37 12.43 -17.48
CA THR A 473 26.53 13.13 -18.05
C THR A 473 27.59 12.17 -18.55
N GLU A 474 27.91 11.12 -17.77
CA GLU A 474 28.89 10.12 -18.21
C GLU A 474 28.41 9.34 -19.46
N ARG A 475 27.12 9.01 -19.52
CA ARG A 475 26.52 8.36 -20.70
C ARG A 475 26.63 9.25 -21.94
N LYS A 476 26.29 10.53 -21.80
CA LYS A 476 26.39 11.50 -22.92
C LYS A 476 27.82 11.70 -23.40
N ARG A 477 28.77 11.79 -22.48
CA ARG A 477 30.20 11.88 -22.84
C ARG A 477 30.70 10.64 -23.55
N ALA A 478 30.27 9.45 -23.13
CA ALA A 478 30.62 8.20 -23.79
C ALA A 478 30.01 8.11 -25.21
N GLU A 479 28.74 8.53 -25.36
CA GLU A 479 28.07 8.62 -26.68
C GLU A 479 28.85 9.57 -27.64
N GLU A 480 29.22 10.76 -27.16
CA GLU A 480 29.99 11.74 -27.93
C GLU A 480 31.41 11.24 -28.26
N ALA A 481 32.09 10.60 -27.31
CA ALA A 481 33.41 10.03 -27.54
C ALA A 481 33.37 8.90 -28.60
N LEU A 482 32.37 8.05 -28.54
CA LEU A 482 32.15 6.98 -29.51
C LEU A 482 31.90 7.52 -30.91
N ALA A 483 31.06 8.54 -31.04
CA ALA A 483 30.83 9.23 -32.32
C ALA A 483 32.12 9.84 -32.88
N GLY A 484 32.93 10.47 -32.01
CA GLY A 484 34.23 11.03 -32.43
C GLY A 484 35.24 9.96 -32.86
N VAL A 485 35.23 8.75 -32.25
CA VAL A 485 36.08 7.62 -32.73
C VAL A 485 35.61 7.15 -34.09
N SER A 486 34.33 6.98 -34.32
CA SER A 486 33.76 6.55 -35.61
C SER A 486 34.15 7.49 -36.72
N GLY A 487 34.06 8.80 -36.53
CA GLY A 487 34.50 9.76 -37.50
C GLY A 487 36.00 9.65 -37.85
N ARG A 488 36.85 9.51 -36.82
CA ARG A 488 38.31 9.32 -37.04
C ARG A 488 38.64 8.06 -37.79
N LEU A 489 37.95 6.96 -37.50
CA LEU A 489 38.15 5.68 -38.23
C LEU A 489 37.79 5.79 -39.70
N ILE A 490 36.70 6.47 -40.05
CA ILE A 490 36.29 6.69 -41.45
C ILE A 490 37.35 7.51 -42.18
N THR A 491 37.83 8.60 -41.59
CA THR A 491 38.88 9.42 -42.17
C THR A 491 40.18 8.66 -42.37
N ALA A 492 40.62 7.87 -41.37
CA ALA A 492 41.81 7.02 -41.47
C ALA A 492 41.68 5.95 -42.59
N GLN A 493 40.49 5.33 -42.69
CA GLN A 493 40.18 4.38 -43.77
C GLN A 493 40.28 4.99 -45.17
N GLU A 494 39.79 6.22 -45.33
CA GLU A 494 39.90 6.92 -46.63
C GLU A 494 41.34 7.26 -46.96
N HIS A 495 42.14 7.72 -46.02
CA HIS A 495 43.58 7.94 -46.24
C HIS A 495 44.29 6.67 -46.63
N GLU A 496 44.01 5.54 -45.95
CA GLU A 496 44.63 4.25 -46.28
C GLU A 496 44.21 3.73 -47.68
N ARG A 497 42.92 3.87 -48.03
CA ARG A 497 42.44 3.55 -49.39
C ARG A 497 43.17 4.35 -50.47
N THR A 498 43.32 5.67 -50.22
CA THR A 498 44.05 6.54 -51.13
C THR A 498 45.51 6.18 -51.27
N ARG A 499 46.17 5.81 -50.16
CA ARG A 499 47.56 5.34 -50.14
C ARG A 499 47.74 4.06 -50.96
N ILE A 500 46.91 3.05 -50.68
CA ILE A 500 46.94 1.75 -51.37
C ILE A 500 46.66 1.96 -52.88
N ALA A 501 45.69 2.78 -53.23
CA ALA A 501 45.38 3.03 -54.64
C ALA A 501 46.57 3.64 -55.40
N ARG A 502 47.27 4.60 -54.77
CA ARG A 502 48.48 5.21 -55.38
C ARG A 502 49.62 4.20 -55.53
N GLU A 503 49.87 3.38 -54.49
CA GLU A 503 50.90 2.34 -54.55
C GLU A 503 50.60 1.31 -55.67
N LEU A 504 49.33 0.89 -55.81
CA LEU A 504 48.90 -0.01 -56.85
C LEU A 504 49.09 0.64 -58.26
N HIS A 505 48.73 1.90 -58.42
CA HIS A 505 48.84 2.58 -59.70
C HIS A 505 50.29 2.91 -60.07
N ASP A 506 51.04 3.53 -59.14
CA ASP A 506 52.35 4.12 -59.45
C ASP A 506 53.49 3.09 -59.46
N ASP A 507 53.43 2.07 -58.57
CA ASP A 507 54.49 1.05 -58.51
C ASP A 507 54.12 -0.20 -59.33
N ILE A 508 53.03 -0.87 -58.95
CA ILE A 508 52.69 -2.17 -59.53
C ILE A 508 52.20 -2.03 -60.99
N GLY A 509 51.32 -1.04 -61.22
CA GLY A 509 50.80 -0.78 -62.56
C GLY A 509 51.90 -0.40 -63.58
N GLN A 510 52.84 0.48 -63.17
CA GLN A 510 53.95 0.87 -64.01
C GLN A 510 54.91 -0.28 -64.29
N ARG A 511 55.25 -1.13 -63.30
CA ARG A 511 56.08 -2.31 -63.47
C ARG A 511 55.51 -3.34 -64.44
N LEU A 512 54.16 -3.53 -64.35
CA LEU A 512 53.46 -4.44 -65.25
C LEU A 512 53.43 -3.89 -66.71
N ALA A 513 53.26 -2.57 -66.87
CA ALA A 513 53.30 -1.92 -68.16
C ALA A 513 54.68 -2.02 -68.80
N LEU A 514 55.79 -1.84 -68.00
CA LEU A 514 57.16 -2.08 -68.44
C LEU A 514 57.39 -3.51 -68.87
N LEU A 515 56.93 -4.50 -68.06
CA LEU A 515 57.05 -5.93 -68.36
C LEU A 515 56.26 -6.28 -69.65
N ALA A 516 55.06 -5.73 -69.86
CA ALA A 516 54.32 -5.94 -71.09
C ALA A 516 55.06 -5.41 -72.31
N ASN A 517 55.68 -4.21 -72.20
CA ASN A 517 56.52 -3.67 -73.26
C ASN A 517 57.77 -4.49 -73.55
N GLU A 518 58.46 -5.01 -72.49
CA GLU A 518 59.63 -5.90 -72.67
C GLU A 518 59.24 -7.22 -73.35
N LEU A 519 58.06 -7.78 -72.97
CA LEU A 519 57.57 -9.02 -73.61
C LEU A 519 57.22 -8.78 -75.10
N GLN A 520 56.63 -7.60 -75.40
CA GLN A 520 56.29 -7.18 -76.78
C GLN A 520 57.58 -7.04 -77.60
N GLN A 521 58.59 -6.37 -77.08
CA GLN A 521 59.86 -6.17 -77.75
C GLN A 521 60.58 -7.52 -77.97
N PHE A 522 60.61 -8.42 -76.99
CA PHE A 522 61.15 -9.74 -77.09
C PHE A 522 60.44 -10.57 -78.17
N ARG A 523 59.12 -10.45 -78.31
CA ARG A 523 58.35 -11.11 -79.39
C ARG A 523 58.73 -10.61 -80.78
N GLU A 524 59.05 -9.33 -80.93
CA GLU A 524 59.42 -8.69 -82.22
C GLU A 524 60.87 -9.07 -82.64
N ASP A 525 61.76 -9.21 -81.61
CA ASP A 525 63.20 -9.47 -81.86
C ASP A 525 63.46 -10.98 -82.07
N SER A 526 62.47 -11.86 -81.87
CA SER A 526 62.67 -13.31 -81.96
C SER A 526 61.81 -13.98 -83.05
N PRO A 527 62.01 -13.69 -84.33
CA PRO A 527 61.09 -14.12 -85.41
C PRO A 527 61.18 -15.64 -85.79
N ASN A 528 62.22 -16.40 -85.38
CA ASN A 528 62.48 -17.72 -85.91
C ASN A 528 62.07 -18.92 -85.06
N LEU A 529 61.29 -18.77 -83.93
CA LEU A 529 60.87 -19.87 -83.07
C LEU A 529 59.35 -19.75 -82.77
N PRO A 530 58.48 -20.39 -83.57
CA PRO A 530 57.00 -20.23 -83.43
C PRO A 530 56.41 -20.55 -82.04
N GLU A 531 56.96 -21.57 -81.36
CA GLU A 531 56.49 -21.94 -79.99
C GLU A 531 56.86 -20.91 -78.95
N VAL A 532 58.08 -20.33 -79.04
CA VAL A 532 58.50 -19.26 -78.11
C VAL A 532 57.66 -18.02 -78.32
N ARG A 533 57.42 -17.66 -79.57
CA ARG A 533 56.55 -16.49 -79.91
C ARG A 533 55.11 -16.65 -79.33
N LYS A 534 54.55 -17.84 -79.48
CA LYS A 534 53.19 -18.12 -78.91
C LYS A 534 53.17 -18.02 -77.38
N ARG A 535 54.25 -18.52 -76.76
CA ARG A 535 54.33 -18.45 -75.29
C ARG A 535 54.55 -17.06 -74.75
N VAL A 536 55.36 -16.22 -75.47
CA VAL A 536 55.51 -14.79 -75.10
C VAL A 536 54.24 -14.02 -75.31
N GLU A 537 53.47 -14.26 -76.37
CA GLU A 537 52.19 -13.67 -76.64
C GLU A 537 51.14 -14.00 -75.51
N GLU A 538 51.17 -15.25 -75.05
CA GLU A 538 50.34 -15.64 -73.88
C GLU A 538 50.74 -14.93 -72.59
N LEU A 539 52.04 -14.73 -72.30
CA LEU A 539 52.55 -14.00 -71.15
C LEU A 539 52.29 -12.50 -71.26
N GLU A 540 52.45 -11.89 -72.43
CA GLU A 540 52.12 -10.50 -72.69
C GLU A 540 50.66 -10.27 -72.43
N LYS A 541 49.76 -11.14 -72.92
CA LYS A 541 48.33 -11.07 -72.69
C LYS A 541 47.95 -11.17 -71.21
N GLN A 542 48.56 -12.15 -70.49
CA GLN A 542 48.36 -12.33 -69.06
C GLN A 542 48.83 -11.08 -68.27
N THR A 543 50.00 -10.52 -68.65
CA THR A 543 50.55 -9.32 -68.00
C THR A 543 49.61 -8.11 -68.20
N CYS A 544 49.09 -7.93 -69.41
CA CYS A 544 48.13 -6.89 -69.72
C CYS A 544 46.80 -7.07 -68.97
N GLU A 545 46.34 -8.31 -68.84
CA GLU A 545 45.13 -8.61 -68.08
C GLU A 545 45.34 -8.29 -66.58
N ILE A 546 46.43 -8.68 -65.95
CA ILE A 546 46.79 -8.36 -64.57
C ILE A 546 46.91 -6.83 -64.35
N ALA A 547 47.58 -6.14 -65.29
CA ALA A 547 47.73 -4.69 -65.25
C ALA A 547 46.36 -3.99 -65.30
N SER A 548 45.43 -4.46 -66.13
CA SER A 548 44.07 -3.99 -66.22
C SER A 548 43.29 -4.22 -64.95
N ASP A 549 43.43 -5.42 -64.32
CA ASP A 549 42.76 -5.76 -63.07
C ASP A 549 43.27 -4.88 -61.92
N ILE A 550 44.57 -4.66 -61.82
CA ILE A 550 45.17 -3.77 -60.81
C ILE A 550 44.74 -2.34 -61.01
N GLN A 551 44.67 -1.87 -62.25
CA GLN A 551 44.19 -0.53 -62.56
C GLN A 551 42.72 -0.38 -62.19
N SER A 552 41.89 -1.37 -62.44
CA SER A 552 40.51 -1.43 -62.02
C SER A 552 40.35 -1.37 -60.50
N LEU A 553 41.16 -2.18 -59.80
CA LEU A 553 41.17 -2.21 -58.33
C LEU A 553 41.64 -0.87 -57.70
N SER A 554 42.66 -0.26 -58.29
CA SER A 554 43.15 1.08 -57.90
C SER A 554 42.04 2.14 -58.06
N HIS A 555 41.31 2.10 -59.15
CA HIS A 555 40.17 3.01 -59.39
C HIS A 555 38.96 2.75 -58.45
N GLU A 556 38.76 1.51 -58.02
CA GLU A 556 37.73 1.15 -57.07
C GLU A 556 38.07 1.66 -55.67
N LEU A 557 39.35 1.54 -55.25
CA LEU A 557 39.83 2.03 -53.98
C LEU A 557 39.85 3.55 -53.89
N HIS A 558 40.33 4.25 -54.94
CA HIS A 558 40.36 5.72 -55.02
C HIS A 558 40.16 6.19 -56.45
N SER A 559 39.10 6.97 -56.66
CA SER A 559 38.81 7.52 -57.97
C SER A 559 39.67 8.74 -58.28
N SER A 560 40.83 8.53 -58.87
CA SER A 560 41.64 9.62 -59.43
C SER A 560 40.84 10.48 -60.44
N LYS A 561 39.83 9.89 -61.10
CA LYS A 561 38.87 10.60 -61.95
C LYS A 561 38.10 11.70 -61.18
N LEU A 562 37.87 11.51 -59.87
CA LEU A 562 37.17 12.51 -59.03
C LEU A 562 38.05 13.77 -58.85
N GLU A 563 39.37 13.58 -58.68
CA GLU A 563 40.31 14.70 -58.50
C GLU A 563 40.56 15.49 -59.84
N TYR A 564 40.67 14.74 -60.94
CA TYR A 564 41.03 15.39 -62.21
C TYR A 564 39.84 15.82 -63.08
N LEU A 565 38.74 15.10 -63.04
CA LEU A 565 37.59 15.36 -63.92
C LEU A 565 36.42 16.01 -63.18
N GLY A 566 36.46 16.00 -61.85
CA GLY A 566 35.33 16.46 -61.01
C GLY A 566 34.24 15.40 -60.79
N MET A 567 33.28 15.73 -59.92
CA MET A 567 32.29 14.76 -59.39
C MET A 567 31.39 14.15 -60.48
N VAL A 568 30.80 14.97 -61.36
CA VAL A 568 29.79 14.48 -62.33
C VAL A 568 30.40 13.48 -63.34
N PRO A 569 31.52 13.83 -64.00
CA PRO A 569 32.18 12.89 -64.92
C PRO A 569 32.67 11.61 -64.23
N ALA A 570 33.21 11.70 -62.99
CA ALA A 570 33.65 10.57 -62.22
C ALA A 570 32.50 9.60 -61.86
N MET A 571 31.36 10.13 -61.36
CA MET A 571 30.17 9.35 -61.06
C MET A 571 29.58 8.69 -62.31
N ARG A 572 29.52 9.42 -63.43
CA ARG A 572 29.03 8.87 -64.70
C ARG A 572 29.92 7.75 -65.19
N SER A 573 31.25 7.94 -65.16
CA SER A 573 32.19 6.92 -65.52
C SER A 573 32.05 5.67 -64.64
N PHE A 574 31.94 5.86 -63.34
CA PHE A 574 31.72 4.77 -62.40
C PHE A 574 30.42 4.00 -62.67
N CYS A 575 29.32 4.70 -62.85
CA CYS A 575 28.02 4.09 -63.19
C CYS A 575 28.11 3.23 -64.47
N ASN A 576 28.79 3.75 -65.53
CA ASN A 576 28.96 3.05 -66.78
C ASN A 576 29.84 1.81 -66.65
N GLU A 577 30.93 1.90 -65.92
CA GLU A 577 31.85 0.78 -65.65
C GLU A 577 31.15 -0.29 -64.80
N PHE A 578 30.51 0.11 -63.71
CA PHE A 578 29.75 -0.78 -62.81
C PHE A 578 28.57 -1.46 -63.51
N SER A 579 27.87 -0.74 -64.38
CA SER A 579 26.79 -1.28 -65.24
C SER A 579 27.28 -2.42 -66.10
N LYS A 580 28.44 -2.25 -66.75
CA LYS A 580 29.06 -3.29 -67.60
C LYS A 580 29.53 -4.52 -66.79
N GLN A 581 30.17 -4.28 -65.63
CA GLN A 581 30.69 -5.34 -64.78
C GLN A 581 29.59 -6.20 -64.15
N GLN A 582 28.58 -5.54 -63.63
CA GLN A 582 27.49 -6.21 -62.90
C GLN A 582 26.31 -6.60 -63.80
N LYS A 583 26.34 -6.24 -65.11
CA LYS A 583 25.26 -6.46 -66.10
C LYS A 583 23.93 -5.88 -65.60
N LEU A 584 23.99 -4.66 -65.06
CA LEU A 584 22.86 -3.89 -64.58
C LEU A 584 22.66 -2.67 -65.45
N GLU A 585 21.44 -2.24 -65.64
CA GLU A 585 21.14 -0.97 -66.34
C GLU A 585 21.11 0.17 -65.31
N ILE A 586 22.03 1.12 -65.42
CA ILE A 586 22.11 2.27 -64.53
C ILE A 586 21.86 3.55 -65.33
N ASN A 587 20.79 4.25 -64.97
CA ASN A 587 20.40 5.51 -65.60
C ASN A 587 20.89 6.66 -64.73
N PHE A 588 21.99 7.32 -65.12
CA PHE A 588 22.56 8.45 -64.40
C PHE A 588 22.14 9.77 -65.03
N LYS A 589 21.42 10.59 -64.23
CA LYS A 589 20.98 11.96 -64.60
C LYS A 589 21.60 12.97 -63.65
N ASN A 590 21.90 14.16 -64.19
CA ASN A 590 22.35 15.29 -63.40
C ASN A 590 21.82 16.58 -63.93
N HIS A 591 21.52 17.56 -63.07
CA HIS A 591 21.06 18.91 -63.45
C HIS A 591 21.40 19.92 -62.34
N ASP A 592 21.53 21.19 -62.77
CA ASP A 592 21.68 22.38 -61.93
C ASP A 592 22.83 22.36 -60.89
N LEU A 593 23.92 21.62 -61.19
CA LEU A 593 25.07 21.50 -60.29
C LEU A 593 26.03 22.68 -60.41
N PRO A 594 26.61 23.20 -59.32
CA PRO A 594 27.69 24.16 -59.35
C PRO A 594 28.91 23.61 -60.09
N SER A 595 29.65 24.50 -60.77
CA SER A 595 30.85 24.10 -61.51
C SER A 595 31.98 23.54 -60.61
N THR A 596 32.01 23.92 -59.35
CA THR A 596 32.97 23.43 -58.35
C THR A 596 32.26 23.15 -57.06
N LEU A 597 32.52 21.96 -56.50
CA LEU A 597 32.04 21.53 -55.18
C LEU A 597 33.24 21.27 -54.27
N PRO A 598 33.11 21.43 -52.95
CA PRO A 598 34.16 21.05 -52.00
C PRO A 598 34.61 19.60 -52.19
N PRO A 599 35.93 19.31 -52.18
CA PRO A 599 36.46 17.97 -52.39
C PRO A 599 35.86 16.92 -51.45
N ASP A 600 35.69 17.25 -50.14
CA ASP A 600 35.12 16.36 -49.13
C ASP A 600 33.66 16.00 -49.43
N MET A 601 32.87 16.98 -49.92
CA MET A 601 31.49 16.76 -50.34
C MET A 601 31.43 15.84 -51.57
N SER A 602 32.29 16.09 -52.53
CA SER A 602 32.37 15.31 -53.76
C SER A 602 32.75 13.85 -53.47
N LEU A 603 33.73 13.66 -52.60
CA LEU A 603 34.16 12.32 -52.13
C LEU A 603 33.04 11.62 -51.35
N CYS A 604 32.33 12.35 -50.45
CA CYS A 604 31.23 11.80 -49.71
C CYS A 604 30.13 11.25 -50.62
N PHE A 605 29.62 12.07 -51.57
CA PHE A 605 28.59 11.64 -52.51
C PHE A 605 29.08 10.45 -53.39
N PHE A 606 30.35 10.46 -53.81
CA PHE A 606 30.92 9.37 -54.58
C PHE A 606 30.94 8.06 -53.78
N ARG A 607 31.32 8.11 -52.53
CA ARG A 607 31.29 6.95 -51.64
C ARG A 607 29.87 6.44 -51.34
N VAL A 608 28.90 7.35 -51.13
CA VAL A 608 27.48 6.99 -50.98
C VAL A 608 26.98 6.28 -52.23
N LEU A 609 27.32 6.81 -53.43
CA LEU A 609 26.97 6.15 -54.69
C LEU A 609 27.58 4.75 -54.80
N GLN A 610 28.89 4.60 -54.52
CA GLN A 610 29.54 3.31 -54.55
C GLN A 610 28.87 2.30 -53.65
N GLU A 611 28.64 2.65 -52.40
CA GLU A 611 28.05 1.75 -51.41
C GLU A 611 26.60 1.40 -51.78
N ALA A 612 25.82 2.38 -52.24
CA ALA A 612 24.45 2.15 -52.67
C ALA A 612 24.33 1.20 -53.84
N LEU A 613 25.17 1.40 -54.87
CA LEU A 613 25.20 0.51 -56.04
C LEU A 613 25.68 -0.89 -55.70
N HIS A 614 26.69 -1.04 -54.83
CA HIS A 614 27.12 -2.34 -54.34
C HIS A 614 26.02 -3.06 -53.57
N ASN A 615 25.31 -2.32 -52.71
CA ASN A 615 24.22 -2.91 -51.96
C ASN A 615 23.05 -3.34 -52.85
N SER A 616 22.73 -2.52 -53.88
CA SER A 616 21.70 -2.87 -54.86
C SER A 616 22.13 -4.11 -55.68
N ALA A 617 23.36 -4.19 -56.15
CA ALA A 617 23.85 -5.34 -56.90
C ALA A 617 23.85 -6.63 -56.06
N LYS A 618 24.18 -6.52 -54.77
CA LYS A 618 24.34 -7.70 -53.87
C LYS A 618 23.03 -8.19 -53.30
N TYR A 619 22.10 -7.28 -52.98
CA TYR A 619 20.95 -7.60 -52.15
C TYR A 619 19.58 -7.35 -52.81
N SER A 620 19.49 -6.40 -53.80
CA SER A 620 18.19 -6.02 -54.32
C SER A 620 17.64 -6.95 -55.40
N GLY A 621 18.54 -7.59 -56.18
CA GLY A 621 18.13 -8.38 -57.37
C GLY A 621 17.50 -7.52 -58.48
N ALA A 622 17.58 -6.20 -58.39
CA ALA A 622 17.09 -5.27 -59.40
C ALA A 622 17.95 -5.33 -60.66
N ARG A 623 17.35 -5.16 -61.84
CA ARG A 623 18.06 -5.05 -63.10
C ARG A 623 18.26 -3.60 -63.56
N HIS A 624 17.52 -2.67 -62.95
CA HIS A 624 17.55 -1.27 -63.30
C HIS A 624 17.70 -0.41 -62.03
N ILE A 625 18.59 0.56 -62.07
CA ILE A 625 18.87 1.53 -61.00
C ILE A 625 18.87 2.94 -61.57
N ASP A 626 18.09 3.81 -61.00
CA ASP A 626 18.09 5.23 -61.30
C ASP A 626 18.98 6.00 -60.33
N VAL A 627 19.85 6.82 -60.84
CA VAL A 627 20.74 7.70 -60.07
C VAL A 627 20.52 9.13 -60.53
N GLU A 628 20.11 9.98 -59.61
CA GLU A 628 19.84 11.38 -59.90
C GLU A 628 20.64 12.29 -58.95
N LEU A 629 21.42 13.20 -59.53
CA LEU A 629 22.25 14.15 -58.81
C LEU A 629 21.88 15.57 -59.20
N TRP A 630 21.41 16.36 -58.26
CA TRP A 630 21.03 17.76 -58.55
C TRP A 630 21.36 18.68 -57.36
N ALA A 631 21.36 20.00 -57.66
CA ALA A 631 21.52 20.97 -56.61
C ALA A 631 20.35 21.94 -56.57
N THR A 632 20.08 22.45 -55.40
CA THR A 632 19.24 23.62 -55.15
C THR A 632 20.13 24.80 -54.73
N PRO A 633 19.62 26.02 -54.59
CA PRO A 633 20.43 27.10 -54.05
C PRO A 633 20.99 26.88 -52.64
N SER A 634 20.40 25.95 -51.88
CA SER A 634 20.75 25.67 -50.49
C SER A 634 21.50 24.35 -50.26
N ASP A 635 21.34 23.37 -51.15
CA ASP A 635 21.86 22.01 -50.90
C ASP A 635 22.13 21.25 -52.22
N VAL A 636 22.98 20.23 -52.12
CA VAL A 636 23.20 19.22 -53.16
C VAL A 636 22.52 17.93 -52.73
N ARG A 637 21.87 17.25 -53.67
CA ARG A 637 21.12 16.03 -53.42
C ARG A 637 21.53 14.93 -54.40
N LEU A 638 21.67 13.74 -53.86
CA LEU A 638 21.87 12.51 -54.59
C LEU A 638 20.75 11.53 -54.24
N THR A 639 20.02 11.09 -55.24
CA THR A 639 19.00 10.04 -55.07
C THR A 639 19.39 8.82 -55.87
N ILE A 640 19.36 7.66 -55.24
CA ILE A 640 19.65 6.35 -55.84
C ILE A 640 18.43 5.45 -55.55
N SER A 641 17.81 4.95 -56.61
CA SER A 641 16.58 4.14 -56.48
C SER A 641 16.72 2.83 -57.25
N ASP A 642 16.43 1.73 -56.59
CA ASP A 642 16.32 0.40 -57.18
C ASP A 642 14.87 -0.15 -57.04
N SER A 643 14.45 -0.97 -57.98
CA SER A 643 13.14 -1.64 -57.99
C SER A 643 13.24 -3.08 -57.50
N GLY A 644 14.16 -3.41 -56.62
CA GLY A 644 14.45 -4.75 -56.16
C GLY A 644 13.63 -5.23 -54.94
N ALA A 645 14.22 -6.15 -54.18
CA ALA A 645 13.54 -6.82 -53.04
C ALA A 645 13.17 -5.88 -51.91
N GLY A 646 13.87 -4.78 -51.71
CA GLY A 646 13.69 -3.90 -50.56
C GLY A 646 13.84 -4.61 -49.22
N PHE A 647 13.66 -3.88 -48.11
CA PHE A 647 13.77 -4.43 -46.76
C PHE A 647 12.94 -3.62 -45.74
N ASP A 648 12.65 -4.21 -44.57
CA ASP A 648 11.97 -3.54 -43.48
C ASP A 648 12.95 -2.68 -42.67
N LEU A 649 12.77 -1.37 -42.68
CA LEU A 649 13.61 -0.41 -41.96
C LEU A 649 13.59 -0.58 -40.42
N LYS A 650 12.49 -1.12 -39.84
CA LYS A 650 12.38 -1.33 -38.40
C LYS A 650 13.27 -2.49 -37.97
N VAL A 651 13.27 -3.57 -38.75
CA VAL A 651 14.11 -4.75 -38.49
C VAL A 651 15.58 -4.44 -38.77
N ALA A 652 15.87 -3.62 -39.78
CA ALA A 652 17.21 -3.23 -40.13
C ALA A 652 17.85 -2.25 -39.14
N LYS A 653 17.09 -1.57 -38.28
CA LYS A 653 17.63 -0.66 -37.25
C LYS A 653 18.45 -1.40 -36.17
N ASP A 654 18.06 -2.61 -35.81
CA ASP A 654 18.74 -3.43 -34.79
C ASP A 654 19.92 -4.21 -35.37
N GLY A 655 19.98 -4.41 -36.70
CA GLY A 655 21.04 -5.13 -37.42
C GLY A 655 21.62 -4.36 -38.61
N ARG A 656 21.73 -3.03 -38.53
CA ARG A 656 22.25 -2.20 -39.62
C ARG A 656 23.60 -2.73 -40.09
N GLY A 657 23.63 -3.22 -41.35
CA GLY A 657 24.87 -3.56 -41.98
C GLY A 657 25.86 -2.39 -41.98
N LEU A 658 27.13 -2.66 -41.84
CA LEU A 658 28.20 -1.63 -41.78
C LEU A 658 28.13 -0.59 -42.88
N GLY A 659 27.60 -0.93 -44.07
CA GLY A 659 27.46 -0.02 -45.20
C GLY A 659 26.49 1.16 -44.96
N LEU A 660 25.30 0.88 -44.38
CA LEU A 660 24.31 1.97 -44.12
C LEU A 660 24.82 2.92 -43.04
N ILE A 661 25.48 2.40 -42.00
CA ILE A 661 26.11 3.21 -40.97
C ILE A 661 27.21 4.05 -41.54
N SER A 662 28.06 3.47 -42.44
CA SER A 662 29.16 4.19 -43.10
C SER A 662 28.66 5.34 -43.96
N MET A 663 27.57 5.14 -44.70
CA MET A 663 26.97 6.24 -45.52
C MET A 663 26.43 7.37 -44.61
N GLU A 664 25.73 7.05 -43.53
CA GLU A 664 25.19 8.02 -42.57
C GLU A 664 26.30 8.84 -41.90
N GLU A 665 27.35 8.17 -41.39
CA GLU A 665 28.48 8.82 -40.73
C GLU A 665 29.29 9.72 -41.72
N ARG A 666 29.49 9.27 -42.95
CA ARG A 666 30.15 10.10 -43.98
C ARG A 666 29.40 11.38 -44.30
N LEU A 667 28.05 11.29 -44.39
CA LEU A 667 27.23 12.47 -44.61
C LEU A 667 27.25 13.41 -43.41
N LYS A 668 27.26 12.89 -42.18
CA LYS A 668 27.40 13.69 -40.96
C LYS A 668 28.72 14.51 -40.92
N ILE A 669 29.83 13.91 -41.39
CA ILE A 669 31.13 14.59 -41.45
C ILE A 669 31.07 15.88 -42.31
N VAL A 670 30.32 15.85 -43.40
CA VAL A 670 30.11 17.04 -44.30
C VAL A 670 28.87 17.86 -43.94
N GLY A 671 28.24 17.62 -42.78
CA GLY A 671 27.04 18.30 -42.31
C GLY A 671 25.79 17.93 -43.11
N GLY A 672 25.76 16.77 -43.73
CA GLY A 672 24.64 16.27 -44.53
C GLY A 672 23.75 15.28 -43.79
N GLU A 673 22.68 14.85 -44.45
CA GLU A 673 21.67 13.96 -43.95
C GLU A 673 21.42 12.80 -44.92
N LEU A 674 21.14 11.60 -44.38
CA LEU A 674 20.74 10.40 -45.12
C LEU A 674 19.30 10.02 -44.78
N LEU A 675 18.45 9.93 -45.81
CA LEU A 675 17.13 9.36 -45.71
C LEU A 675 17.05 8.10 -46.57
N ILE A 676 16.56 6.98 -46.01
CA ILE A 676 16.38 5.72 -46.71
C ILE A 676 14.91 5.37 -46.69
N GLU A 677 14.33 5.13 -47.85
CA GLU A 677 12.98 4.63 -48.01
C GLU A 677 13.04 3.22 -48.61
N SER A 678 12.61 2.23 -47.88
CA SER A 678 12.57 0.83 -48.33
C SER A 678 11.36 0.11 -47.76
N GLN A 679 10.78 -0.73 -48.57
CA GLN A 679 9.71 -1.64 -48.20
C GLN A 679 9.93 -3.00 -48.88
N PRO A 680 9.67 -4.13 -48.23
CA PRO A 680 9.76 -5.45 -48.85
C PRO A 680 8.98 -5.51 -50.16
N LYS A 681 9.65 -5.96 -51.24
CA LYS A 681 9.14 -6.10 -52.63
C LYS A 681 8.83 -4.77 -53.35
N ARG A 682 9.27 -3.64 -52.84
CA ARG A 682 9.04 -2.32 -53.46
C ARG A 682 10.32 -1.57 -53.77
N GLY A 683 11.49 -2.23 -53.60
CA GLY A 683 12.78 -1.62 -53.83
C GLY A 683 13.26 -0.72 -52.71
N THR A 684 14.37 -0.03 -52.97
CA THR A 684 14.99 0.89 -52.02
C THR A 684 15.32 2.22 -52.70
N THR A 685 15.04 3.33 -52.02
CA THR A 685 15.47 4.66 -52.43
C THR A 685 16.31 5.26 -51.32
N ILE A 686 17.50 5.72 -51.69
CA ILE A 686 18.46 6.40 -50.82
C ILE A 686 18.54 7.86 -51.24
N HIS A 687 18.27 8.76 -50.28
CA HIS A 687 18.41 10.21 -50.48
C HIS A 687 19.54 10.70 -49.57
N ALA A 688 20.58 11.22 -50.18
CA ALA A 688 21.68 11.91 -49.52
C ALA A 688 21.58 13.40 -49.82
N ARG A 689 21.62 14.22 -48.78
CA ARG A 689 21.51 15.69 -48.86
C ARG A 689 22.67 16.32 -48.12
N VAL A 690 23.35 17.29 -48.73
CA VAL A 690 24.42 18.07 -48.09
C VAL A 690 24.19 19.55 -48.33
N PRO A 691 24.15 20.41 -47.30
CA PRO A 691 23.97 21.86 -47.48
C PRO A 691 25.18 22.50 -48.15
N LEU A 692 24.94 23.42 -49.09
CA LEU A 692 26.00 24.15 -49.81
C LEU A 692 26.68 25.23 -48.94
N ARG A 693 26.03 25.64 -47.84
CA ARG A 693 26.63 26.46 -46.78
C ARG A 693 26.48 25.65 -45.49
N PRO A 694 27.58 25.27 -44.81
CA PRO A 694 27.44 24.67 -43.48
C PRO A 694 26.77 25.74 -42.60
N GLU A 695 25.61 25.40 -42.00
CA GLU A 695 25.11 26.14 -40.85
C GLU A 695 26.24 26.13 -39.81
N ASN A 696 26.77 27.31 -39.48
CA ASN A 696 27.75 27.51 -38.44
C ASN A 696 27.11 27.10 -37.13
N LYS A 697 27.08 25.80 -36.78
CA LYS A 697 27.00 25.36 -35.40
C LYS A 697 28.31 25.81 -34.79
N SER A 698 28.32 26.99 -34.19
CA SER A 698 29.40 27.51 -33.38
C SER A 698 29.75 26.45 -32.31
N ILE A 699 30.73 25.63 -32.63
CA ILE A 699 31.52 24.95 -31.62
C ILE A 699 32.27 26.09 -30.97
N GLY A 700 31.72 26.56 -29.83
CA GLY A 700 32.39 27.48 -28.96
C GLY A 700 33.76 26.90 -28.60
N ALA A 701 34.78 27.45 -29.19
CA ALA A 701 36.15 27.26 -28.74
C ALA A 701 36.23 27.75 -27.29
N ALA A 702 36.21 26.83 -26.37
CA ALA A 702 36.67 27.10 -25.01
C ALA A 702 38.21 27.03 -25.08
N GLY A 703 38.86 28.21 -24.99
CA GLY A 703 40.23 28.33 -24.56
C GLY A 703 40.43 27.97 -23.11
#